data_fad92ae5ebf59b1463857dc5e9bbf576
#
_entry.id   fad92ae5ebf59b1463857dc5e9bbf576
#
_cell.length_a   1.000
_cell.length_b   1.000
_cell.length_c   1.000
_cell.angle_alpha   90.00
_cell.angle_beta   90.00
_cell.angle_gamma   90.00
#
_symmetry.space_group_name_H-M   'P 1'
#
loop_
_entity.id
_entity.type
_entity.pdbx_description
1 polymer ?
#
loop_
_entity_poly.entity_id
_entity_poly.type
_entity_poly.pdbx_seq_one_letter_code
_entity_poly.pdbx_strand_id
1 'polypeptide(L)'
;MNFHNQEESINISFDTFKERVLSDYKIAVLSRECSIIGRREVLSGKGKFGIFGDGKEVPQLAMNHFFKKGDFRAGYYRDQTLLMAQGLLTVENIFAALYADLDKTREPMSGGRQMGGHFVTPIKDEKGNWIPLVDQYNHSGDISPTAGQMPRLLGLAQASKIYREYSTKNSTLFSHKGNEIAWGTIGNASTSEGMFFETINAAGVMQVPMVVSVWDDGYGISVANDEQTTKESISLALEGFQRTATQKGFEIITVPGWDYLRLITAYEKAASLAREEHIPVLIHVTELTQPLGHSSSGSHERYKSNERLAWEKEYDCNLKMRDWIISEGISDESTLAKIEKEAAQQARIARRNSWDSYQKPIEKQRNNLLDFSKILKKHTHNDPQVQYLLSQLQQVQELGYRDIISTARQINMRISQQGYSPLKEFKTWFNTLNEELNEKISTQLYSVEKEALLQFKAIPPHFDDSSTSVDGRIILRDNFEALFKKYDTLFVFGEDVGKIGDVNQGLEGLQSKFGKLRIADTGIRETTIIGQGIGLALRGLRPIAEIQYLDYILYCIQILSDDLATMNYRTRGQQHTPLIIRTRGHRLEGIWHSGSPMGGMIHLLRGIHILVPRNMTQAAGFYNTLMQLEQPAVVVESLNGYRLKENSPTNLGEFTIPLGKVECLKEGTDLTVISYGSTLRIVEAAAESIAKVGISVEVIDIQSLIPFDLGEEIQNSIAKTNRIMIVDEDVPGGATSYILQQLIEKQNIFPLLDTAPVL
;
A
#
# COMPACT_ATOMS: atom_id res chain seq x y z
N MET A 1 -39.75 15.94 29.95
CA MET A 1 -38.37 15.53 30.31
C MET A 1 -37.48 16.54 29.63
N ASN A 2 -36.80 17.35 30.47
CA ASN A 2 -36.00 18.47 29.98
C ASN A 2 -34.65 17.97 29.44
N PHE A 3 -34.43 18.17 28.15
CA PHE A 3 -33.08 18.05 27.57
C PHE A 3 -32.32 19.34 27.89
N HIS A 4 -31.37 19.25 28.80
CA HIS A 4 -30.35 20.29 28.96
C HIS A 4 -29.26 20.03 27.91
N ASN A 5 -29.31 20.79 26.84
CA ASN A 5 -28.17 21.01 25.96
C ASN A 5 -27.16 21.87 26.73
N GLN A 6 -26.06 21.28 27.14
CA GLN A 6 -24.83 22.04 27.37
C GLN A 6 -24.11 22.14 26.03
N GLU A 7 -24.45 23.16 25.26
CA GLU A 7 -23.58 23.71 24.23
C GLU A 7 -22.36 24.32 24.93
N GLU A 8 -21.25 23.59 25.01
CA GLU A 8 -19.95 24.24 25.08
C GLU A 8 -19.68 24.90 23.72
N SER A 9 -20.32 26.05 23.49
CA SER A 9 -19.89 26.97 22.45
C SER A 9 -18.44 27.35 22.77
N ILE A 10 -17.51 26.97 21.90
CA ILE A 10 -16.13 27.45 21.95
C ILE A 10 -16.20 28.95 21.63
N ASN A 11 -16.37 29.75 22.68
CA ASN A 11 -16.33 31.22 22.59
C ASN A 11 -14.87 31.63 22.37
N ILE A 12 -14.41 31.53 21.11
CA ILE A 12 -13.13 32.14 20.71
C ILE A 12 -13.32 33.64 20.58
N SER A 13 -12.34 34.44 21.03
CA SER A 13 -12.36 35.87 20.83
C SER A 13 -12.34 36.20 19.32
N PHE A 14 -12.89 37.35 18.94
CA PHE A 14 -12.82 37.82 17.55
C PHE A 14 -11.36 37.90 17.04
N ASP A 15 -10.43 38.31 17.88
CA ASP A 15 -9.00 38.37 17.51
C ASP A 15 -8.43 36.97 17.22
N THR A 16 -8.74 35.97 18.05
CA THR A 16 -8.33 34.59 17.81
C THR A 16 -8.96 34.01 16.52
N PHE A 17 -10.23 34.34 16.25
CA PHE A 17 -10.90 33.96 15.02
C PHE A 17 -10.24 34.62 13.81
N LYS A 18 -9.95 35.91 13.89
CA LYS A 18 -9.25 36.67 12.85
C LYS A 18 -7.87 36.09 12.54
N GLU A 19 -7.06 35.83 13.56
CA GLU A 19 -5.74 35.21 13.40
C GLU A 19 -5.83 33.85 12.69
N ARG A 20 -6.79 33.03 13.08
CA ARG A 20 -7.05 31.72 12.46
C ARG A 20 -7.42 31.84 10.97
N VAL A 21 -8.34 32.73 10.63
CA VAL A 21 -8.76 32.97 9.24
C VAL A 21 -7.61 33.46 8.38
N LEU A 22 -6.80 34.40 8.89
CA LEU A 22 -5.64 34.92 8.16
C LEU A 22 -4.53 33.87 8.00
N SER A 23 -4.35 33.01 9.00
CA SER A 23 -3.44 31.86 8.90
C SER A 23 -3.87 30.88 7.82
N ASP A 24 -5.16 30.55 7.78
CA ASP A 24 -5.73 29.66 6.76
C ASP A 24 -5.56 30.29 5.36
N TYR A 25 -5.91 31.57 5.21
CA TYR A 25 -5.73 32.27 3.94
C TYR A 25 -4.28 32.25 3.46
N LYS A 26 -3.32 32.49 4.35
CA LYS A 26 -1.89 32.42 4.03
C LYS A 26 -1.49 31.03 3.51
N ILE A 27 -1.97 29.97 4.15
CA ILE A 27 -1.68 28.57 3.71
C ILE A 27 -2.35 28.30 2.37
N ALA A 28 -3.61 28.74 2.16
CA ALA A 28 -4.32 28.56 0.91
C ALA A 28 -3.56 29.19 -0.28
N VAL A 29 -3.16 30.44 -0.12
CA VAL A 29 -2.38 31.17 -1.15
C VAL A 29 -1.03 30.52 -1.38
N LEU A 30 -0.31 30.14 -0.33
CA LEU A 30 0.99 29.47 -0.45
C LEU A 30 0.88 28.12 -1.18
N SER A 31 -0.13 27.32 -0.86
CA SER A 31 -0.40 26.05 -1.55
C SER A 31 -0.71 26.27 -3.04
N ARG A 32 -1.50 27.31 -3.38
CA ARG A 32 -1.78 27.69 -4.76
C ARG A 32 -0.52 28.10 -5.51
N GLU A 33 0.35 28.89 -4.91
CA GLU A 33 1.62 29.32 -5.52
C GLU A 33 2.55 28.11 -5.77
N CYS A 34 2.58 27.14 -4.85
CA CYS A 34 3.30 25.89 -5.07
C CYS A 34 2.77 25.14 -6.30
N SER A 35 1.46 25.08 -6.48
CA SER A 35 0.83 24.41 -7.63
C SER A 35 1.17 25.13 -8.94
N ILE A 36 1.10 26.46 -8.97
CA ILE A 36 1.43 27.27 -10.14
C ILE A 36 2.90 27.08 -10.55
N ILE A 37 3.82 27.19 -9.59
CA ILE A 37 5.26 27.03 -9.87
C ILE A 37 5.56 25.58 -10.23
N GLY A 38 5.00 24.60 -9.51
CA GLY A 38 5.19 23.17 -9.79
C GLY A 38 4.78 22.80 -11.21
N ARG A 39 3.63 23.31 -11.70
CA ARG A 39 3.21 23.12 -13.10
C ARG A 39 4.24 23.69 -14.08
N ARG A 40 4.81 24.87 -13.81
CA ARG A 40 5.85 25.45 -14.66
C ARG A 40 7.13 24.62 -14.68
N GLU A 41 7.55 24.06 -13.55
CA GLU A 41 8.73 23.18 -13.46
C GLU A 41 8.53 21.89 -14.31
N VAL A 42 7.32 21.34 -14.33
CA VAL A 42 7.01 20.19 -15.21
C VAL A 42 7.02 20.59 -16.68
N LEU A 43 6.39 21.71 -17.04
CA LEU A 43 6.36 22.19 -18.43
C LEU A 43 7.75 22.60 -18.95
N SER A 44 8.67 22.97 -18.05
CA SER A 44 10.08 23.22 -18.40
C SER A 44 10.95 21.95 -18.45
N GLY A 45 10.40 20.77 -18.17
CA GLY A 45 11.10 19.47 -18.23
C GLY A 45 11.80 19.03 -16.94
N LYS A 46 11.91 19.90 -15.91
CA LYS A 46 12.57 19.57 -14.64
C LYS A 46 11.81 18.54 -13.81
N GLY A 47 10.49 18.69 -13.68
CA GLY A 47 9.60 17.65 -13.19
C GLY A 47 9.06 16.80 -14.34
N LYS A 48 8.87 15.50 -14.14
CA LYS A 48 8.38 14.63 -15.24
C LYS A 48 6.86 14.61 -15.32
N PHE A 49 6.17 14.73 -14.20
CA PHE A 49 4.73 14.78 -14.12
C PHE A 49 4.32 15.56 -12.87
N GLY A 50 3.24 16.34 -12.97
CA GLY A 50 2.68 17.10 -11.83
C GLY A 50 1.17 17.05 -11.82
N ILE A 51 0.65 16.80 -10.64
CA ILE A 51 -0.76 16.87 -10.30
C ILE A 51 -0.85 17.61 -8.96
N PHE A 52 -1.70 18.61 -8.89
CA PHE A 52 -1.70 19.54 -7.76
C PHE A 52 -3.11 19.71 -7.20
N GLY A 53 -3.19 20.25 -5.96
CA GLY A 53 -4.42 20.45 -5.23
C GLY A 53 -5.10 21.81 -5.45
N ASP A 54 -4.75 22.54 -6.52
CA ASP A 54 -5.33 23.83 -6.83
C ASP A 54 -6.86 23.79 -7.00
N GLY A 55 -7.54 24.79 -6.45
CA GLY A 55 -8.99 24.90 -6.42
C GLY A 55 -9.67 24.11 -5.29
N LYS A 56 -8.91 23.47 -4.42
CA LYS A 56 -9.41 22.65 -3.30
C LYS A 56 -8.77 23.02 -1.95
N GLU A 57 -8.19 24.23 -1.86
CA GLU A 57 -7.44 24.67 -0.68
C GLU A 57 -8.37 24.91 0.51
N VAL A 58 -9.44 25.66 0.32
CA VAL A 58 -10.34 26.11 1.40
C VAL A 58 -11.06 24.94 2.09
N PRO A 59 -11.64 23.97 1.37
CA PRO A 59 -12.24 22.81 2.05
C PRO A 59 -11.25 21.96 2.83
N GLN A 60 -9.99 21.86 2.40
CA GLN A 60 -8.95 21.13 3.15
C GLN A 60 -8.57 21.85 4.45
N LEU A 61 -8.57 23.19 4.46
CA LEU A 61 -8.37 23.99 5.67
C LEU A 61 -9.53 23.84 6.63
N ALA A 62 -10.78 23.87 6.14
CA ALA A 62 -11.94 23.64 6.96
C ALA A 62 -11.93 22.24 7.60
N MET A 63 -11.55 21.20 6.84
CA MET A 63 -11.36 19.83 7.35
C MET A 63 -10.27 19.78 8.44
N ASN A 64 -9.16 20.51 8.25
CA ASN A 64 -8.02 20.51 9.18
C ASN A 64 -8.41 20.96 10.59
N HIS A 65 -9.38 21.86 10.75
CA HIS A 65 -9.81 22.33 12.07
C HIS A 65 -10.41 21.22 12.95
N PHE A 66 -10.93 20.16 12.35
CA PHE A 66 -11.60 19.04 13.03
C PHE A 66 -10.79 17.74 12.99
N PHE A 67 -9.72 17.72 12.21
CA PHE A 67 -8.75 16.63 12.18
C PHE A 67 -7.85 16.72 13.43
N LYS A 68 -7.94 15.75 14.32
CA LYS A 68 -7.18 15.71 15.57
C LYS A 68 -6.00 14.75 15.50
N LYS A 69 -5.00 14.93 16.38
CA LYS A 69 -3.99 13.89 16.59
C LYS A 69 -4.66 12.59 16.99
N GLY A 70 -4.14 11.48 16.49
CA GLY A 70 -4.77 10.17 16.58
C GLY A 70 -5.65 9.81 15.37
N ASP A 71 -6.29 10.78 14.74
CA ASP A 71 -7.08 10.55 13.51
C ASP A 71 -6.20 10.05 12.37
N PHE A 72 -6.82 9.35 11.43
CA PHE A 72 -6.16 8.82 10.24
C PHE A 72 -6.75 9.40 8.96
N ARG A 73 -5.90 9.62 7.96
CA ARG A 73 -6.34 9.94 6.61
C ARG A 73 -5.99 8.79 5.65
N ALA A 74 -6.95 8.42 4.80
CA ALA A 74 -6.73 7.72 3.54
C ALA A 74 -7.21 8.64 2.41
N GLY A 75 -6.29 9.32 1.77
CA GLY A 75 -6.59 10.37 0.82
C GLY A 75 -5.95 10.14 -0.55
N TYR A 76 -5.87 11.19 -1.33
CA TYR A 76 -5.31 11.15 -2.66
C TYR A 76 -4.43 12.38 -2.96
N TYR A 77 -3.84 12.41 -4.11
CA TYR A 77 -2.75 13.31 -4.53
C TYR A 77 -3.07 14.83 -4.52
N ARG A 78 -4.30 15.27 -4.22
CA ARG A 78 -4.64 16.70 -4.16
C ARG A 78 -4.67 17.30 -2.76
N ASP A 79 -4.35 16.51 -1.73
CA ASP A 79 -4.50 16.91 -0.32
C ASP A 79 -3.31 17.71 0.25
N GLN A 80 -2.48 18.30 -0.61
CA GLN A 80 -1.27 19.01 -0.19
C GLN A 80 -1.54 20.12 0.84
N THR A 81 -2.66 20.85 0.71
CA THR A 81 -3.00 21.96 1.59
C THR A 81 -3.27 21.49 3.01
N LEU A 82 -3.93 20.33 3.18
CA LEU A 82 -4.16 19.71 4.49
C LEU A 82 -2.84 19.42 5.21
N LEU A 83 -1.87 18.79 4.52
CA LEU A 83 -0.60 18.45 5.15
C LEU A 83 0.27 19.68 5.43
N MET A 84 0.16 20.72 4.60
CA MET A 84 0.79 22.03 4.88
C MET A 84 0.20 22.65 6.14
N ALA A 85 -1.12 22.62 6.31
CA ALA A 85 -1.82 23.15 7.48
C ALA A 85 -1.45 22.40 8.77
N GLN A 86 -1.17 21.11 8.68
CA GLN A 86 -0.71 20.27 9.78
C GLN A 86 0.80 20.40 10.08
N GLY A 87 1.55 21.16 9.27
CA GLY A 87 3.00 21.31 9.39
C GLY A 87 3.81 20.07 9.01
N LEU A 88 3.19 19.11 8.33
CA LEU A 88 3.83 17.86 7.88
C LEU A 88 4.49 17.99 6.51
N LEU A 89 4.13 18.99 5.73
CA LEU A 89 4.62 19.21 4.38
C LEU A 89 5.10 20.65 4.23
N THR A 90 6.39 20.84 4.01
CA THR A 90 6.95 22.15 3.69
C THR A 90 6.91 22.40 2.17
N VAL A 91 7.08 23.65 1.78
CA VAL A 91 7.16 24.05 0.37
C VAL A 91 8.35 23.37 -0.33
N GLU A 92 9.48 23.26 0.37
CA GLU A 92 10.65 22.55 -0.12
C GLU A 92 10.38 21.07 -0.37
N ASN A 93 9.62 20.39 0.52
CA ASN A 93 9.26 18.98 0.33
C ASN A 93 8.40 18.76 -0.92
N ILE A 94 7.48 19.71 -1.24
CA ILE A 94 6.66 19.62 -2.46
C ILE A 94 7.54 19.58 -3.71
N PHE A 95 8.53 20.48 -3.78
CA PHE A 95 9.44 20.53 -4.92
C PHE A 95 10.44 19.35 -4.92
N ALA A 96 10.93 18.92 -3.75
CA ALA A 96 11.77 17.73 -3.65
C ALA A 96 11.05 16.48 -4.18
N ALA A 97 9.76 16.30 -3.84
CA ALA A 97 8.93 15.22 -4.39
C ALA A 97 8.75 15.35 -5.90
N LEU A 98 8.55 16.57 -6.42
CA LEU A 98 8.41 16.82 -7.86
C LEU A 98 9.67 16.43 -8.67
N TYR A 99 10.86 16.61 -8.07
CA TYR A 99 12.15 16.24 -8.67
C TYR A 99 12.54 14.78 -8.38
N ALA A 100 11.74 14.02 -7.62
CA ALA A 100 12.05 12.67 -7.16
C ALA A 100 13.37 12.60 -6.36
N ASP A 101 13.54 13.47 -5.38
CA ASP A 101 14.74 13.52 -4.55
C ASP A 101 14.84 12.28 -3.66
N LEU A 102 15.97 11.57 -3.76
CA LEU A 102 16.21 10.32 -3.03
C LEU A 102 16.57 10.51 -1.54
N ASP A 103 16.71 11.75 -1.09
CA ASP A 103 17.05 12.07 0.29
C ASP A 103 15.80 12.22 1.16
N LYS A 104 15.62 11.30 2.12
CA LYS A 104 14.48 11.31 3.06
C LYS A 104 14.36 12.57 3.91
N THR A 105 15.43 13.32 4.10
CA THR A 105 15.38 14.56 4.88
C THR A 105 14.75 15.70 4.09
N ARG A 106 14.81 15.64 2.76
CA ARG A 106 14.23 16.60 1.84
C ARG A 106 12.90 16.13 1.24
N GLU A 107 12.78 14.85 0.91
CA GLU A 107 11.54 14.20 0.48
C GLU A 107 11.14 13.11 1.49
N PRO A 108 10.44 13.48 2.59
CA PRO A 108 10.17 12.56 3.69
C PRO A 108 9.07 11.53 3.38
N MET A 109 8.27 11.74 2.34
CA MET A 109 7.10 10.90 2.06
C MET A 109 7.47 9.56 1.43
N SER A 110 8.23 9.58 0.33
CA SER A 110 8.58 8.37 -0.42
C SER A 110 10.08 8.20 -0.70
N GLY A 111 10.88 9.24 -0.43
CA GLY A 111 12.27 9.28 -0.87
C GLY A 111 12.40 9.17 -2.39
N GLY A 112 11.52 9.87 -3.13
CA GLY A 112 11.51 9.92 -4.58
C GLY A 112 10.95 8.68 -5.28
N ARG A 113 10.34 7.72 -4.56
CA ARG A 113 9.79 6.48 -5.14
C ARG A 113 8.39 6.65 -5.73
N GLN A 114 7.69 7.72 -5.40
CA GLN A 114 6.37 8.04 -5.93
C GLN A 114 6.37 9.40 -6.64
N MET A 115 5.35 9.64 -7.45
CA MET A 115 5.09 10.98 -7.99
C MET A 115 4.77 11.96 -6.87
N GLY A 116 5.03 13.25 -7.08
CA GLY A 116 4.62 14.30 -6.14
C GLY A 116 3.10 14.22 -5.84
N GLY A 117 2.73 14.65 -4.64
CA GLY A 117 1.34 14.59 -4.17
C GLY A 117 0.94 13.28 -3.48
N HIS A 118 1.86 12.36 -3.23
CA HIS A 118 1.61 11.14 -2.45
C HIS A 118 2.21 11.28 -1.05
N PHE A 119 1.37 11.16 -0.05
CA PHE A 119 1.70 11.49 1.33
C PHE A 119 1.64 10.27 2.24
N VAL A 120 2.45 10.28 3.29
CA VAL A 120 2.50 9.24 4.32
C VAL A 120 3.10 9.80 5.60
N THR A 121 2.71 9.26 6.75
CA THR A 121 3.42 9.46 8.02
C THR A 121 3.94 8.11 8.54
N PRO A 122 5.10 8.08 9.21
CA PRO A 122 5.63 6.84 9.76
C PRO A 122 4.73 6.32 10.88
N ILE A 123 4.59 4.99 10.97
CA ILE A 123 3.93 4.31 12.08
C ILE A 123 4.94 3.64 13.01
N LYS A 124 6.20 3.57 12.59
CA LYS A 124 7.33 3.01 13.36
C LYS A 124 8.53 3.93 13.31
N ASP A 125 9.33 3.88 14.37
CA ASP A 125 10.62 4.55 14.43
C ASP A 125 11.70 3.78 13.63
N GLU A 126 12.90 4.34 13.53
CA GLU A 126 14.04 3.72 12.82
C GLU A 126 14.50 2.39 13.44
N LYS A 127 14.07 2.08 14.66
CA LYS A 127 14.38 0.81 15.36
C LYS A 127 13.26 -0.23 15.18
N GLY A 128 12.21 0.12 14.45
CA GLY A 128 11.05 -0.76 14.21
C GLY A 128 10.01 -0.76 15.34
N ASN A 129 10.13 0.11 16.36
CA ASN A 129 9.13 0.22 17.41
C ASN A 129 7.95 1.07 16.95
N TRP A 130 6.75 0.74 17.44
CA TRP A 130 5.57 1.55 17.18
C TRP A 130 5.72 2.95 17.77
N ILE A 131 5.43 3.97 16.95
CA ILE A 131 5.27 5.34 17.41
C ILE A 131 3.88 5.45 18.07
N PRO A 132 3.70 6.25 19.16
CA PRO A 132 2.37 6.51 19.69
C PRO A 132 1.49 7.23 18.67
N LEU A 133 0.64 6.48 17.95
CA LEU A 133 -0.19 7.01 16.87
C LEU A 133 -1.23 8.02 17.37
N VAL A 134 -1.58 7.95 18.65
CA VAL A 134 -2.49 8.91 19.32
C VAL A 134 -1.93 10.34 19.40
N ASP A 135 -0.60 10.50 19.34
CA ASP A 135 0.08 11.78 19.54
C ASP A 135 0.45 12.50 18.23
N GLN A 136 0.14 11.93 17.08
CA GLN A 136 0.46 12.48 15.77
C GLN A 136 -0.75 12.53 14.82
N TYR A 137 -0.66 13.34 13.77
CA TYR A 137 -1.54 13.25 12.61
C TYR A 137 -1.10 12.05 11.78
N ASN A 138 -2.03 11.14 11.46
CA ASN A 138 -1.69 9.91 10.76
C ASN A 138 -2.20 9.93 9.31
N HIS A 139 -1.31 9.68 8.38
CA HIS A 139 -1.62 9.57 6.96
C HIS A 139 -1.18 8.20 6.45
N SER A 140 -2.13 7.36 6.05
CA SER A 140 -1.81 6.09 5.40
C SER A 140 -1.24 6.34 4.01
N GLY A 141 -0.19 5.62 3.61
CA GLY A 141 0.53 5.85 2.37
C GLY A 141 -0.37 5.90 1.14
N ASP A 142 -0.41 7.06 0.47
CA ASP A 142 -1.27 7.27 -0.70
C ASP A 142 -0.90 6.35 -1.87
N ILE A 143 -1.90 6.10 -2.74
CA ILE A 143 -1.76 5.39 -4.01
C ILE A 143 -2.42 6.22 -5.13
N SER A 144 -1.96 6.03 -6.36
CA SER A 144 -2.53 6.69 -7.54
C SER A 144 -3.78 6.04 -8.12
N PRO A 145 -3.98 4.70 -8.04
CA PRO A 145 -5.17 4.06 -8.59
C PRO A 145 -6.44 4.68 -8.02
N THR A 146 -7.37 5.00 -8.92
CA THR A 146 -8.61 5.72 -8.64
C THR A 146 -9.47 4.99 -7.61
N ALA A 147 -9.89 5.68 -6.55
CA ALA A 147 -10.62 5.14 -5.40
C ALA A 147 -9.90 4.05 -4.57
N GLY A 148 -8.67 3.68 -4.90
CA GLY A 148 -7.94 2.60 -4.23
C GLY A 148 -7.69 2.81 -2.73
N GLN A 149 -7.75 4.05 -2.24
CA GLN A 149 -7.66 4.37 -0.82
C GLN A 149 -8.93 4.04 -0.03
N MET A 150 -10.08 3.90 -0.70
CA MET A 150 -11.38 3.74 -0.05
C MET A 150 -11.51 2.42 0.73
N PRO A 151 -11.12 1.25 0.21
CA PRO A 151 -11.20 0.01 0.96
C PRO A 151 -10.40 0.03 2.27
N ARG A 152 -9.20 0.62 2.26
CA ARG A 152 -8.35 0.74 3.47
C ARG A 152 -8.92 1.74 4.47
N LEU A 153 -9.61 2.80 4.01
CA LEU A 153 -10.30 3.77 4.87
C LEU A 153 -11.32 3.08 5.79
N LEU A 154 -12.06 2.08 5.27
CA LEU A 154 -12.98 1.28 6.05
C LEU A 154 -12.29 0.59 7.24
N GLY A 155 -11.14 -0.01 7.01
CA GLY A 155 -10.38 -0.69 8.07
C GLY A 155 -9.81 0.27 9.11
N LEU A 156 -9.34 1.44 8.68
CA LEU A 156 -8.89 2.50 9.60
C LEU A 156 -10.03 2.96 10.53
N ALA A 157 -11.24 3.13 9.99
CA ALA A 157 -12.41 3.48 10.77
C ALA A 157 -12.86 2.34 11.69
N GLN A 158 -12.84 1.10 11.21
CA GLN A 158 -13.20 -0.07 12.01
C GLN A 158 -12.29 -0.26 13.21
N ALA A 159 -10.99 0.04 13.08
CA ALA A 159 -10.06 -0.05 14.20
C ALA A 159 -10.51 0.82 15.38
N SER A 160 -11.00 2.03 15.15
CA SER A 160 -11.55 2.88 16.19
C SER A 160 -12.77 2.23 16.87
N LYS A 161 -13.67 1.62 16.10
CA LYS A 161 -14.79 0.86 16.68
C LYS A 161 -14.31 -0.31 17.54
N ILE A 162 -13.31 -1.06 17.05
CA ILE A 162 -12.70 -2.15 17.81
C ILE A 162 -12.12 -1.61 19.13
N TYR A 163 -11.31 -0.55 19.10
CA TYR A 163 -10.71 0.02 20.30
C TYR A 163 -11.71 0.65 21.27
N ARG A 164 -12.92 1.00 20.83
CA ARG A 164 -14.01 1.44 21.69
C ARG A 164 -14.63 0.29 22.48
N GLU A 165 -14.76 -0.87 21.85
CA GLU A 165 -15.46 -2.03 22.39
C GLU A 165 -14.50 -3.08 23.00
N TYR A 166 -13.22 -3.08 22.59
CA TYR A 166 -12.24 -4.07 22.99
C TYR A 166 -10.86 -3.45 23.24
N SER A 167 -10.27 -3.75 24.39
CA SER A 167 -8.95 -3.24 24.78
C SER A 167 -7.89 -4.33 24.58
N THR A 168 -6.82 -3.99 23.86
CA THR A 168 -5.60 -4.79 23.74
C THR A 168 -4.53 -4.27 24.70
N LYS A 169 -3.49 -5.06 24.97
CA LYS A 169 -2.41 -4.69 25.90
C LYS A 169 -1.76 -3.33 25.59
N ASN A 170 -1.66 -2.98 24.31
CA ASN A 170 -1.00 -1.76 23.83
C ASN A 170 -1.98 -0.75 23.21
N SER A 171 -3.29 -0.90 23.46
CA SER A 171 -4.32 -0.06 22.82
C SER A 171 -4.09 1.44 23.02
N THR A 172 -3.47 1.86 24.13
CA THR A 172 -3.17 3.28 24.42
C THR A 172 -2.16 3.92 23.46
N LEU A 173 -1.35 3.14 22.74
CA LEU A 173 -0.47 3.64 21.67
C LEU A 173 -1.25 3.97 20.39
N PHE A 174 -2.39 3.33 20.20
CA PHE A 174 -3.12 3.31 18.93
C PHE A 174 -4.45 4.07 18.97
N SER A 175 -5.03 4.27 20.17
CA SER A 175 -6.36 4.85 20.27
C SER A 175 -6.66 5.47 21.64
N HIS A 176 -7.37 6.60 21.63
CA HIS A 176 -8.04 7.20 22.76
C HIS A 176 -9.47 6.66 22.89
N LYS A 177 -9.59 5.38 23.26
CA LYS A 177 -10.88 4.69 23.43
C LYS A 177 -11.79 4.71 22.19
N GLY A 178 -11.21 4.64 21.00
CA GLY A 178 -11.95 4.59 19.74
C GLY A 178 -12.55 5.92 19.30
N ASN A 179 -12.01 7.04 19.75
CA ASN A 179 -12.50 8.37 19.39
C ASN A 179 -11.91 8.91 18.09
N GLU A 180 -10.97 8.20 17.46
CA GLU A 180 -10.32 8.64 16.24
C GLU A 180 -11.24 8.47 15.03
N ILE A 181 -11.24 9.48 14.15
CA ILE A 181 -11.94 9.47 12.87
C ILE A 181 -10.98 8.98 11.78
N ALA A 182 -11.50 8.18 10.86
CA ALA A 182 -10.85 7.92 9.59
C ALA A 182 -11.40 8.88 8.51
N TRP A 183 -10.56 9.80 8.07
CA TRP A 183 -10.87 10.80 7.07
C TRP A 183 -10.50 10.30 5.68
N GLY A 184 -11.47 10.28 4.77
CA GLY A 184 -11.30 9.94 3.36
C GLY A 184 -11.43 11.16 2.47
N THR A 185 -10.62 11.26 1.43
CA THR A 185 -10.78 12.27 0.37
C THR A 185 -10.78 11.58 -0.98
N ILE A 186 -11.66 12.02 -1.88
CA ILE A 186 -11.85 11.42 -3.20
C ILE A 186 -12.40 12.45 -4.18
N GLY A 187 -11.98 12.40 -5.45
CA GLY A 187 -12.60 13.22 -6.50
C GLY A 187 -13.95 12.65 -6.95
N ASN A 188 -14.84 13.52 -7.44
CA ASN A 188 -16.16 13.15 -7.93
C ASN A 188 -16.13 12.01 -8.97
N ALA A 189 -15.26 12.10 -9.97
CA ALA A 189 -15.14 11.07 -10.99
C ALA A 189 -14.74 9.70 -10.43
N SER A 190 -13.91 9.69 -9.39
CA SER A 190 -13.47 8.47 -8.73
C SER A 190 -14.57 7.74 -7.97
N THR A 191 -15.70 8.41 -7.69
CA THR A 191 -16.88 7.77 -7.06
C THR A 191 -17.60 6.80 -8.00
N SER A 192 -17.29 6.78 -9.28
CA SER A 192 -17.80 5.80 -10.25
C SER A 192 -17.18 4.40 -10.10
N GLU A 193 -16.05 4.28 -9.38
CA GLU A 193 -15.41 2.99 -9.16
C GLU A 193 -16.23 2.09 -8.21
N GLY A 194 -16.29 0.79 -8.54
CA GLY A 194 -17.02 -0.20 -7.73
C GLY A 194 -16.57 -0.26 -6.28
N MET A 195 -15.27 -0.12 -6.02
CA MET A 195 -14.71 -0.14 -4.66
C MET A 195 -15.14 1.04 -3.79
N PHE A 196 -15.55 2.18 -4.39
CA PHE A 196 -16.18 3.27 -3.65
C PHE A 196 -17.55 2.85 -3.11
N PHE A 197 -18.45 2.34 -3.95
CA PHE A 197 -19.78 1.89 -3.53
C PHE A 197 -19.73 0.74 -2.54
N GLU A 198 -18.83 -0.20 -2.75
CA GLU A 198 -18.58 -1.32 -1.83
C GLU A 198 -18.16 -0.81 -0.44
N THR A 199 -17.23 0.17 -0.38
CA THR A 199 -16.79 0.81 0.86
C THR A 199 -17.93 1.56 1.56
N ILE A 200 -18.71 2.35 0.82
CA ILE A 200 -19.83 3.11 1.37
C ILE A 200 -20.87 2.13 1.96
N ASN A 201 -21.25 1.09 1.21
CA ASN A 201 -22.19 0.09 1.74
C ASN A 201 -21.65 -0.58 3.02
N ALA A 202 -20.41 -1.01 3.01
CA ALA A 202 -19.80 -1.66 4.18
C ALA A 202 -19.75 -0.73 5.40
N ALA A 203 -19.37 0.54 5.23
CA ALA A 203 -19.32 1.51 6.32
C ALA A 203 -20.72 1.80 6.90
N GLY A 204 -21.75 1.89 6.05
CA GLY A 204 -23.15 2.06 6.47
C GLY A 204 -23.67 0.88 7.29
N VAL A 205 -23.31 -0.36 6.89
CA VAL A 205 -23.66 -1.57 7.65
C VAL A 205 -22.92 -1.63 8.99
N MET A 206 -21.61 -1.35 8.98
CA MET A 206 -20.75 -1.50 10.14
C MET A 206 -20.91 -0.35 11.15
N GLN A 207 -21.39 0.82 10.75
CA GLN A 207 -21.44 2.04 11.58
C GLN A 207 -20.08 2.32 12.22
N VAL A 208 -19.20 2.91 11.43
CA VAL A 208 -17.80 3.19 11.82
C VAL A 208 -17.50 4.69 11.70
N PRO A 209 -16.59 5.26 12.50
CA PRO A 209 -16.25 6.69 12.48
C PRO A 209 -15.45 7.08 11.23
N MET A 210 -16.14 7.12 10.09
CA MET A 210 -15.58 7.44 8.78
C MET A 210 -16.21 8.74 8.25
N VAL A 211 -15.38 9.68 7.82
CA VAL A 211 -15.82 10.90 7.13
C VAL A 211 -15.19 10.91 5.75
N VAL A 212 -16.00 10.92 4.71
CA VAL A 212 -15.58 10.97 3.30
C VAL A 212 -15.91 12.31 2.71
N SER A 213 -14.89 13.04 2.24
CA SER A 213 -15.04 14.28 1.48
C SER A 213 -14.93 13.99 -0.01
N VAL A 214 -15.98 14.25 -0.77
CA VAL A 214 -15.97 14.18 -2.23
C VAL A 214 -15.70 15.57 -2.79
N TRP A 215 -14.51 15.75 -3.41
CA TRP A 215 -14.14 17.00 -4.07
C TRP A 215 -14.72 17.04 -5.48
N ASP A 216 -15.82 17.79 -5.68
CA ASP A 216 -16.56 17.84 -6.94
C ASP A 216 -16.29 19.14 -7.70
N ASP A 217 -15.47 19.04 -8.75
CA ASP A 217 -15.22 20.11 -9.71
C ASP A 217 -15.99 19.94 -11.04
N GLY A 218 -16.90 18.98 -11.09
CA GLY A 218 -17.80 18.71 -12.23
C GLY A 218 -17.16 17.87 -13.34
N TYR A 219 -15.90 17.42 -13.20
CA TYR A 219 -15.20 16.72 -14.28
C TYR A 219 -14.32 15.58 -13.76
N GLY A 220 -14.17 14.54 -14.61
CA GLY A 220 -13.12 13.53 -14.50
C GLY A 220 -12.15 13.65 -15.66
N ILE A 221 -11.10 14.45 -15.54
CA ILE A 221 -10.26 14.95 -16.63
C ILE A 221 -11.13 15.80 -17.57
N SER A 222 -11.68 15.20 -18.65
CA SER A 222 -12.51 15.86 -19.63
C SER A 222 -13.99 15.41 -19.62
N VAL A 223 -14.29 14.36 -18.86
CA VAL A 223 -15.64 13.77 -18.79
C VAL A 223 -16.45 14.51 -17.73
N ALA A 224 -17.60 15.07 -18.10
CA ALA A 224 -18.47 15.81 -17.21
C ALA A 224 -19.33 14.87 -16.32
N ASN A 225 -19.94 15.42 -15.26
CA ASN A 225 -20.71 14.63 -14.28
C ASN A 225 -21.92 13.91 -14.87
N ASP A 226 -22.54 14.44 -15.90
CA ASP A 226 -23.69 13.85 -16.62
C ASP A 226 -23.33 12.51 -17.28
N GLU A 227 -22.09 12.34 -17.69
CA GLU A 227 -21.57 11.07 -18.26
C GLU A 227 -21.01 10.12 -17.19
N GLN A 228 -20.86 10.55 -15.93
CA GLN A 228 -20.18 9.78 -14.89
C GLN A 228 -21.10 9.29 -13.78
N THR A 229 -22.05 10.10 -13.35
CA THR A 229 -22.78 9.87 -12.11
C THR A 229 -24.28 9.99 -12.31
N THR A 230 -25.04 8.97 -11.95
CA THR A 230 -26.50 9.01 -11.94
C THR A 230 -26.99 10.26 -11.21
N LYS A 231 -27.97 10.98 -11.79
CA LYS A 231 -28.46 12.29 -11.31
C LYS A 231 -27.39 13.40 -11.30
N GLU A 232 -26.27 13.21 -11.99
CA GLU A 232 -25.16 14.16 -12.06
C GLU A 232 -24.58 14.56 -10.70
N SER A 233 -24.93 13.83 -9.64
CA SER A 233 -24.59 14.15 -8.26
C SER A 233 -24.47 12.89 -7.39
N ILE A 234 -23.33 12.70 -6.78
CA ILE A 234 -23.11 11.53 -5.92
C ILE A 234 -23.98 11.58 -4.64
N SER A 235 -24.23 12.74 -4.06
CA SER A 235 -25.11 12.85 -2.90
C SER A 235 -26.56 12.48 -3.24
N LEU A 236 -27.05 12.86 -4.42
CA LEU A 236 -28.38 12.46 -4.90
C LEU A 236 -28.44 10.98 -5.31
N ALA A 237 -27.36 10.45 -5.88
CA ALA A 237 -27.26 9.03 -6.20
C ALA A 237 -27.29 8.15 -4.95
N LEU A 238 -26.70 8.64 -3.85
CA LEU A 238 -26.62 7.96 -2.55
C LEU A 238 -27.76 8.35 -1.58
N GLU A 239 -28.81 9.02 -2.02
CA GLU A 239 -29.91 9.47 -1.15
C GLU A 239 -30.51 8.31 -0.32
N GLY A 240 -30.60 7.11 -0.88
CA GLY A 240 -31.06 5.91 -0.19
C GLY A 240 -30.15 5.42 0.94
N PHE A 241 -28.90 5.92 1.05
CA PHE A 241 -27.98 5.64 2.14
C PHE A 241 -28.13 6.61 3.31
N GLN A 242 -28.90 7.70 3.16
CA GLN A 242 -29.15 8.66 4.23
C GLN A 242 -29.81 7.95 5.42
N ARG A 243 -29.23 8.13 6.62
CA ARG A 243 -29.85 7.64 7.86
C ARG A 243 -31.21 8.29 8.12
N THR A 244 -32.09 7.57 8.80
CA THR A 244 -33.36 8.08 9.27
C THR A 244 -33.47 7.96 10.80
N ALA A 245 -34.55 8.40 11.39
CA ALA A 245 -34.78 8.23 12.82
C ALA A 245 -34.82 6.74 13.27
N THR A 246 -35.13 5.83 12.35
CA THR A 246 -35.29 4.40 12.65
C THR A 246 -34.33 3.48 11.92
N GLN A 247 -33.60 3.97 10.93
CA GLN A 247 -32.69 3.17 10.12
C GLN A 247 -31.27 3.75 10.14
N LYS A 248 -30.30 2.86 10.31
CA LYS A 248 -28.89 3.19 10.19
C LYS A 248 -28.55 3.56 8.75
N GLY A 249 -27.52 4.37 8.59
CA GLY A 249 -27.03 4.83 7.31
C GLY A 249 -25.92 5.85 7.48
N PHE A 250 -25.72 6.66 6.47
CA PHE A 250 -24.82 7.80 6.47
C PHE A 250 -25.52 9.09 6.86
N GLU A 251 -24.78 10.05 7.43
CA GLU A 251 -25.16 11.45 7.30
C GLU A 251 -24.57 11.99 6.00
N ILE A 252 -25.41 12.47 5.09
CA ILE A 252 -24.99 13.04 3.80
C ILE A 252 -25.15 14.56 3.88
N ILE A 253 -24.05 15.29 3.70
CA ILE A 253 -23.99 16.76 3.77
C ILE A 253 -23.51 17.28 2.42
N THR A 254 -24.23 18.23 1.83
CA THR A 254 -23.80 18.93 0.60
C THR A 254 -23.45 20.37 0.95
N VAL A 255 -22.28 20.83 0.48
CA VAL A 255 -21.77 22.17 0.77
C VAL A 255 -20.94 22.72 -0.39
N PRO A 256 -21.11 24.01 -0.79
CA PRO A 256 -20.25 24.62 -1.81
C PRO A 256 -18.83 24.79 -1.31
N GLY A 257 -17.84 24.43 -2.14
CA GLY A 257 -16.43 24.39 -1.77
C GLY A 257 -15.74 25.75 -1.66
N TRP A 258 -16.39 26.79 -2.07
CA TRP A 258 -15.90 28.17 -1.94
C TRP A 258 -16.42 28.90 -0.68
N ASP A 259 -17.42 28.36 0.04
CA ASP A 259 -18.02 29.00 1.22
C ASP A 259 -17.34 28.49 2.50
N TYR A 260 -16.36 29.26 3.00
CA TYR A 260 -15.55 28.90 4.15
C TYR A 260 -16.37 28.62 5.43
N LEU A 261 -17.36 29.45 5.74
CA LEU A 261 -18.17 29.28 6.97
C LEU A 261 -19.07 28.06 6.92
N ARG A 262 -19.72 27.83 5.77
CA ARG A 262 -20.53 26.61 5.58
C ARG A 262 -19.68 25.35 5.62
N LEU A 263 -18.47 25.39 5.08
CA LEU A 263 -17.53 24.27 5.19
C LEU A 263 -17.13 23.99 6.64
N ILE A 264 -16.81 25.02 7.43
CA ILE A 264 -16.52 24.85 8.87
C ILE A 264 -17.68 24.18 9.58
N THR A 265 -18.92 24.66 9.38
CA THR A 265 -20.14 24.08 9.99
C THR A 265 -20.37 22.63 9.55
N ALA A 266 -20.16 22.32 8.27
CA ALA A 266 -20.30 20.96 7.73
C ALA A 266 -19.29 19.99 8.35
N TYR A 267 -18.03 20.38 8.44
CA TYR A 267 -16.98 19.55 9.04
C TYR A 267 -17.13 19.40 10.55
N GLU A 268 -17.59 20.44 11.25
CA GLU A 268 -17.89 20.37 12.69
C GLU A 268 -18.97 19.32 12.96
N LYS A 269 -20.11 19.41 12.24
CA LYS A 269 -21.18 18.42 12.35
C LYS A 269 -20.70 17.01 12.01
N ALA A 270 -19.96 16.86 10.94
CA ALA A 270 -19.43 15.56 10.51
C ALA A 270 -18.48 14.95 11.57
N ALA A 271 -17.58 15.76 12.13
CA ALA A 271 -16.64 15.33 13.15
C ALA A 271 -17.34 14.91 14.44
N SER A 272 -18.33 15.66 14.92
CA SER A 272 -19.13 15.29 16.09
C SER A 272 -19.84 13.95 15.90
N LEU A 273 -20.60 13.79 14.83
CA LEU A 273 -21.34 12.55 14.52
C LEU A 273 -20.41 11.33 14.41
N ALA A 274 -19.32 11.48 13.68
CA ALA A 274 -18.39 10.36 13.48
C ALA A 274 -17.62 10.02 14.78
N ARG A 275 -17.13 11.02 15.53
CA ARG A 275 -16.32 10.81 16.70
C ARG A 275 -17.11 10.30 17.90
N GLU A 276 -18.27 10.87 18.13
CA GLU A 276 -19.07 10.58 19.33
C GLU A 276 -20.00 9.39 19.11
N GLU A 277 -20.66 9.32 17.96
CA GLU A 277 -21.71 8.34 17.68
C GLU A 277 -21.24 7.20 16.75
N HIS A 278 -20.07 7.28 16.14
CA HIS A 278 -19.60 6.35 15.09
C HIS A 278 -20.55 6.27 13.88
N ILE A 279 -21.19 7.41 13.55
CA ILE A 279 -22.00 7.52 12.34
C ILE A 279 -21.09 7.88 11.19
N PRO A 280 -21.07 7.09 10.08
CA PRO A 280 -20.32 7.46 8.91
C PRO A 280 -20.96 8.67 8.22
N VAL A 281 -20.09 9.60 7.73
CA VAL A 281 -20.54 10.85 7.09
C VAL A 281 -19.94 10.96 5.71
N LEU A 282 -20.75 11.38 4.74
CA LEU A 282 -20.29 11.77 3.40
C LEU A 282 -20.53 13.28 3.25
N ILE A 283 -19.46 14.03 2.99
CA ILE A 283 -19.51 15.44 2.66
C ILE A 283 -19.30 15.60 1.16
N HIS A 284 -20.36 15.96 0.42
CA HIS A 284 -20.27 16.30 -0.98
C HIS A 284 -19.94 17.78 -1.13
N VAL A 285 -18.66 18.07 -1.37
CA VAL A 285 -18.17 19.43 -1.56
C VAL A 285 -18.29 19.78 -3.04
N THR A 286 -19.35 20.50 -3.35
CA THR A 286 -19.74 20.88 -4.71
C THR A 286 -19.12 22.20 -5.14
N GLU A 287 -19.30 22.58 -6.39
CA GLU A 287 -18.89 23.89 -6.93
C GLU A 287 -17.39 24.17 -6.72
N LEU A 288 -16.55 23.16 -6.75
CA LEU A 288 -15.11 23.32 -6.77
C LEU A 288 -14.60 23.68 -8.17
N THR A 289 -13.40 24.20 -8.20
CA THR A 289 -12.71 24.56 -9.44
C THR A 289 -11.41 23.77 -9.61
N GLN A 290 -10.85 23.76 -10.81
CA GLN A 290 -9.53 23.21 -11.09
C GLN A 290 -8.78 24.18 -11.99
N PRO A 291 -8.24 25.30 -11.46
CA PRO A 291 -7.71 26.44 -12.23
C PRO A 291 -6.54 26.09 -13.14
N LEU A 292 -5.73 25.09 -12.78
CA LEU A 292 -4.59 24.67 -13.59
C LEU A 292 -4.89 23.45 -14.48
N GLY A 293 -6.17 23.03 -14.54
CA GLY A 293 -6.59 21.80 -15.22
C GLY A 293 -6.24 20.54 -14.41
N HIS A 294 -6.59 19.37 -14.94
CA HIS A 294 -6.48 18.10 -14.21
C HIS A 294 -5.02 17.77 -13.81
N SER A 295 -4.09 17.94 -14.73
CA SER A 295 -2.67 17.67 -14.51
C SER A 295 -1.80 18.52 -15.45
N SER A 296 -0.48 18.35 -15.35
CA SER A 296 0.47 19.00 -16.25
C SER A 296 0.46 18.46 -17.70
N SER A 297 -0.25 17.35 -17.97
CA SER A 297 -0.28 16.70 -19.30
C SER A 297 -1.37 17.21 -20.25
N GLY A 298 -2.31 18.05 -19.78
CA GLY A 298 -3.43 18.51 -20.58
C GLY A 298 -3.86 19.94 -20.30
N SER A 299 -4.58 20.54 -21.27
CA SER A 299 -5.17 21.86 -21.20
C SER A 299 -6.68 21.71 -21.08
N HIS A 300 -7.29 22.32 -20.07
CA HIS A 300 -8.72 22.23 -19.80
C HIS A 300 -9.57 23.09 -20.75
N GLU A 301 -8.97 24.06 -21.43
CA GLU A 301 -9.62 24.87 -22.46
C GLU A 301 -10.07 24.05 -23.69
N ARG A 302 -9.60 22.80 -23.79
CA ARG A 302 -10.00 21.89 -24.89
C ARG A 302 -11.41 21.30 -24.72
N TYR A 303 -11.93 21.28 -23.50
CA TYR A 303 -13.19 20.59 -23.17
C TYR A 303 -14.14 21.42 -22.30
N LYS A 304 -13.67 22.48 -21.62
CA LYS A 304 -14.52 23.40 -20.86
C LYS A 304 -14.96 24.56 -21.73
N SER A 305 -16.24 24.96 -21.63
CA SER A 305 -16.74 26.14 -22.32
C SER A 305 -16.16 27.43 -21.73
N ASN A 306 -16.22 28.51 -22.50
CA ASN A 306 -15.77 29.83 -22.03
C ASN A 306 -16.57 30.31 -20.81
N GLU A 307 -17.87 30.01 -20.76
CA GLU A 307 -18.76 30.32 -19.63
C GLU A 307 -18.31 29.55 -18.38
N ARG A 308 -17.98 28.26 -18.53
CA ARG A 308 -17.47 27.46 -17.43
C ARG A 308 -16.11 27.98 -16.93
N LEU A 309 -15.22 28.34 -17.80
CA LEU A 309 -13.93 28.91 -17.43
C LEU A 309 -14.05 30.28 -16.74
N ALA A 310 -15.03 31.11 -17.17
CA ALA A 310 -15.33 32.38 -16.51
C ALA A 310 -15.89 32.15 -15.10
N TRP A 311 -16.82 31.21 -14.97
CA TRP A 311 -17.37 30.81 -13.67
C TRP A 311 -16.30 30.27 -12.73
N GLU A 312 -15.39 29.42 -13.20
CA GLU A 312 -14.27 28.90 -12.37
C GLU A 312 -13.32 29.99 -11.86
N LYS A 313 -13.15 31.05 -12.62
CA LYS A 313 -12.38 32.22 -12.17
C LYS A 313 -13.12 33.01 -11.11
N GLU A 314 -14.42 33.18 -11.26
CA GLU A 314 -15.25 33.92 -10.31
C GLU A 314 -15.44 33.16 -8.99
N TYR A 315 -15.63 31.82 -9.06
CA TYR A 315 -15.88 30.96 -7.91
C TYR A 315 -14.65 30.21 -7.40
N ASP A 316 -13.44 30.70 -7.74
CA ASP A 316 -12.22 30.20 -7.14
C ASP A 316 -12.26 30.33 -5.61
N CYS A 317 -12.02 29.24 -4.89
CA CYS A 317 -12.21 29.20 -3.45
C CYS A 317 -11.31 30.20 -2.70
N ASN A 318 -10.07 30.43 -3.16
CA ASN A 318 -9.18 31.41 -2.56
C ASN A 318 -9.66 32.85 -2.81
N LEU A 319 -10.18 33.13 -4.01
CA LEU A 319 -10.74 34.43 -4.34
C LEU A 319 -12.01 34.71 -3.50
N LYS A 320 -12.94 33.75 -3.41
CA LYS A 320 -14.13 33.91 -2.57
C LYS A 320 -13.80 34.07 -1.09
N MET A 321 -12.80 33.35 -0.58
CA MET A 321 -12.33 33.54 0.78
C MET A 321 -11.74 34.93 1.00
N ARG A 322 -10.96 35.45 0.04
CA ARG A 322 -10.42 36.84 0.05
C ARG A 322 -11.54 37.89 0.12
N ASP A 323 -12.53 37.78 -0.77
CA ASP A 323 -13.65 38.71 -0.83
C ASP A 323 -14.45 38.70 0.46
N TRP A 324 -14.71 37.49 1.02
CA TRP A 324 -15.37 37.32 2.29
C TRP A 324 -14.57 37.97 3.46
N ILE A 325 -13.27 37.77 3.54
CA ILE A 325 -12.40 38.40 4.57
C ILE A 325 -12.52 39.91 4.55
N ILE A 326 -12.59 40.52 3.35
CA ILE A 326 -12.73 41.97 3.19
C ILE A 326 -14.14 42.44 3.56
N SER A 327 -15.18 41.73 3.05
CA SER A 327 -16.58 42.13 3.27
C SER A 327 -17.00 42.06 4.74
N GLU A 328 -16.46 41.10 5.50
CA GLU A 328 -16.71 40.95 6.94
C GLU A 328 -15.78 41.82 7.82
N GLY A 329 -14.91 42.62 7.22
CA GLY A 329 -13.99 43.47 7.95
C GLY A 329 -12.95 42.73 8.79
N ILE A 330 -12.69 41.47 8.48
CA ILE A 330 -11.68 40.64 9.16
C ILE A 330 -10.28 41.21 8.86
N SER A 331 -10.05 41.64 7.61
CA SER A 331 -8.80 42.30 7.21
C SER A 331 -9.04 43.26 6.03
N ASP A 332 -8.01 44.05 5.70
CA ASP A 332 -8.03 44.96 4.57
C ASP A 332 -7.25 44.41 3.36
N GLU A 333 -7.53 45.02 2.20
CA GLU A 333 -6.93 44.63 0.93
C GLU A 333 -5.38 44.71 0.94
N SER A 334 -4.82 45.70 1.63
CA SER A 334 -3.38 45.90 1.67
C SER A 334 -2.66 44.80 2.44
N THR A 335 -3.27 44.33 3.52
CA THR A 335 -2.78 43.23 4.33
C THR A 335 -2.84 41.89 3.54
N LEU A 336 -3.95 41.63 2.84
CA LEU A 336 -4.08 40.43 2.01
C LEU A 336 -3.10 40.43 0.84
N ALA A 337 -2.95 41.55 0.13
CA ALA A 337 -1.96 41.70 -0.94
C ALA A 337 -0.51 41.47 -0.45
N LYS A 338 -0.21 41.86 0.78
CA LYS A 338 1.08 41.56 1.40
C LYS A 338 1.27 40.05 1.63
N ILE A 339 0.26 39.37 2.18
CA ILE A 339 0.29 37.92 2.37
C ILE A 339 0.51 37.19 1.05
N GLU A 340 -0.21 37.54 0.00
CA GLU A 340 -0.08 36.99 -1.36
C GLU A 340 1.33 37.14 -1.91
N LYS A 341 1.88 38.34 -1.81
CA LYS A 341 3.25 38.65 -2.25
C LYS A 341 4.31 37.83 -1.49
N GLU A 342 4.18 37.74 -0.18
CA GLU A 342 5.07 36.94 0.68
C GLU A 342 4.99 35.45 0.34
N ALA A 343 3.81 34.91 0.15
CA ALA A 343 3.60 33.53 -0.25
C ALA A 343 4.24 33.21 -1.62
N ALA A 344 4.03 34.07 -2.61
CA ALA A 344 4.66 33.92 -3.93
C ALA A 344 6.20 33.98 -3.86
N GLN A 345 6.74 34.85 -3.01
CA GLN A 345 8.19 34.93 -2.79
C GLN A 345 8.73 33.69 -2.09
N GLN A 346 8.05 33.23 -1.05
CA GLN A 346 8.41 32.01 -0.31
C GLN A 346 8.45 30.79 -1.23
N ALA A 347 7.41 30.58 -2.04
CA ALA A 347 7.34 29.47 -2.98
C ALA A 347 8.49 29.50 -4.02
N ARG A 348 8.85 30.68 -4.54
CA ARG A 348 9.99 30.84 -5.47
C ARG A 348 11.34 30.54 -4.84
N ILE A 349 11.54 30.94 -3.59
CA ILE A 349 12.79 30.69 -2.84
C ILE A 349 12.90 29.20 -2.56
N ALA A 350 11.84 28.59 -2.03
CA ALA A 350 11.81 27.17 -1.72
C ALA A 350 12.03 26.27 -2.95
N ARG A 351 11.42 26.61 -4.10
CA ARG A 351 11.66 25.91 -5.37
C ARG A 351 13.13 25.95 -5.75
N ARG A 352 13.79 27.12 -5.66
CA ARG A 352 15.21 27.25 -5.98
C ARG A 352 16.06 26.40 -5.03
N ASN A 353 15.83 26.53 -3.73
CA ASN A 353 16.56 25.79 -2.72
C ASN A 353 16.44 24.26 -2.92
N SER A 354 15.23 23.78 -3.21
CA SER A 354 14.98 22.35 -3.50
C SER A 354 15.72 21.88 -4.75
N TRP A 355 15.70 22.68 -5.83
CA TRP A 355 16.43 22.33 -7.05
C TRP A 355 17.93 22.26 -6.84
N ASP A 356 18.51 23.27 -6.20
CA ASP A 356 19.95 23.33 -5.91
C ASP A 356 20.37 22.16 -5.00
N SER A 357 19.55 21.84 -3.99
CA SER A 357 19.80 20.72 -3.08
C SER A 357 19.70 19.37 -3.78
N TYR A 358 18.75 19.22 -4.72
CA TYR A 358 18.61 18.02 -5.55
C TYR A 358 19.79 17.83 -6.50
N GLN A 359 20.24 18.89 -7.17
CA GLN A 359 21.32 18.83 -8.17
C GLN A 359 22.70 18.60 -7.54
N LYS A 360 22.98 19.21 -6.39
CA LYS A 360 24.31 19.18 -5.75
C LYS A 360 24.93 17.78 -5.59
N PRO A 361 24.25 16.75 -5.05
CA PRO A 361 24.81 15.42 -4.95
C PRO A 361 25.03 14.75 -6.32
N ILE A 362 24.20 15.05 -7.31
CA ILE A 362 24.33 14.51 -8.67
C ILE A 362 25.54 15.14 -9.37
N GLU A 363 25.70 16.45 -9.26
CA GLU A 363 26.88 17.17 -9.79
C GLU A 363 28.19 16.66 -9.16
N LYS A 364 28.18 16.36 -7.85
CA LYS A 364 29.32 15.74 -7.18
C LYS A 364 29.71 14.43 -7.85
N GLN A 365 28.76 13.57 -8.16
CA GLN A 365 29.04 12.28 -8.82
C GLN A 365 29.48 12.46 -10.29
N ARG A 366 28.92 13.45 -11.02
CA ARG A 366 29.46 13.84 -12.34
C ARG A 366 30.92 14.23 -12.25
N ASN A 367 31.27 15.10 -11.30
CA ASN A 367 32.64 15.56 -11.12
C ASN A 367 33.59 14.41 -10.76
N ASN A 368 33.16 13.49 -9.87
CA ASN A 368 33.92 12.28 -9.57
C ASN A 368 34.20 11.46 -10.83
N LEU A 369 33.22 11.28 -11.73
CA LEU A 369 33.43 10.60 -13.01
C LEU A 369 34.40 11.36 -13.93
N LEU A 370 34.27 12.68 -14.01
CA LEU A 370 35.17 13.51 -14.82
C LEU A 370 36.60 13.56 -14.27
N ASP A 371 36.80 13.43 -12.97
CA ASP A 371 38.13 13.33 -12.35
C ASP A 371 38.90 12.09 -12.83
N PHE A 372 38.19 11.00 -13.15
CA PHE A 372 38.79 9.84 -13.83
C PHE A 372 39.24 10.11 -15.28
N SER A 373 38.83 11.22 -15.89
CA SER A 373 39.05 11.48 -17.33
C SER A 373 40.54 11.38 -17.75
N LYS A 374 41.46 11.93 -16.95
CA LYS A 374 42.91 11.87 -17.23
C LYS A 374 43.45 10.42 -17.18
N ILE A 375 43.01 9.67 -16.16
CA ILE A 375 43.38 8.27 -15.97
C ILE A 375 42.79 7.40 -17.07
N LEU A 376 41.52 7.60 -17.36
CA LEU A 376 40.79 6.89 -18.43
C LEU A 376 41.43 7.18 -19.82
N LYS A 377 41.78 8.42 -20.12
CA LYS A 377 42.48 8.80 -21.37
C LYS A 377 43.78 8.01 -21.51
N LYS A 378 44.64 8.01 -20.49
CA LYS A 378 45.91 7.28 -20.50
C LYS A 378 45.68 5.78 -20.58
N HIS A 379 44.74 5.24 -19.81
CA HIS A 379 44.44 3.82 -19.71
C HIS A 379 43.87 3.23 -21.01
N THR A 380 43.04 3.98 -21.72
CA THR A 380 42.41 3.59 -22.99
C THR A 380 43.18 4.11 -24.22
N HIS A 381 44.41 4.55 -24.08
CA HIS A 381 45.24 5.11 -25.17
C HIS A 381 44.52 6.20 -25.98
N ASN A 382 43.79 7.09 -25.30
CA ASN A 382 42.99 8.15 -25.90
C ASN A 382 41.82 7.64 -26.79
N ASP A 383 41.18 6.53 -26.45
CA ASP A 383 40.02 5.99 -27.19
C ASP A 383 38.99 7.11 -27.48
N PRO A 384 38.67 7.37 -28.77
CA PRO A 384 37.77 8.48 -29.15
C PRO A 384 36.38 8.34 -28.55
N GLN A 385 35.86 7.11 -28.40
CA GLN A 385 34.52 6.86 -27.84
C GLN A 385 34.46 7.20 -26.37
N VAL A 386 35.50 6.88 -25.58
CA VAL A 386 35.59 7.26 -24.16
C VAL A 386 35.64 8.79 -24.02
N GLN A 387 36.41 9.47 -24.89
CA GLN A 387 36.48 10.94 -24.91
C GLN A 387 35.11 11.56 -25.23
N TYR A 388 34.43 11.03 -26.22
CA TYR A 388 33.10 11.48 -26.63
C TYR A 388 32.09 11.35 -25.48
N LEU A 389 32.02 10.18 -24.80
CA LEU A 389 31.13 9.95 -23.68
C LEU A 389 31.34 10.93 -22.53
N LEU A 390 32.60 11.20 -22.16
CA LEU A 390 32.94 12.18 -21.12
C LEU A 390 32.57 13.61 -21.54
N SER A 391 32.79 13.99 -22.79
CA SER A 391 32.42 15.32 -23.30
C SER A 391 30.92 15.52 -23.35
N GLN A 392 30.14 14.50 -23.73
CA GLN A 392 28.68 14.54 -23.71
C GLN A 392 28.18 14.74 -22.26
N LEU A 393 28.68 13.97 -21.29
CA LEU A 393 28.28 14.11 -19.90
C LEU A 393 28.56 15.51 -19.33
N GLN A 394 29.66 16.13 -19.76
CA GLN A 394 30.01 17.48 -19.31
C GLN A 394 29.03 18.56 -19.79
N GLN A 395 28.37 18.31 -20.95
CA GLN A 395 27.44 19.25 -21.57
C GLN A 395 25.99 19.08 -21.13
N VAL A 396 25.65 18.03 -20.39
CA VAL A 396 24.29 17.80 -19.88
C VAL A 396 23.89 18.91 -18.92
N GLN A 397 22.83 19.65 -19.26
CA GLN A 397 22.33 20.78 -18.43
C GLN A 397 21.40 20.29 -17.31
N GLU A 398 20.45 19.42 -17.61
CA GLU A 398 19.54 18.82 -16.63
C GLU A 398 20.03 17.43 -16.24
N LEU A 399 21.05 17.41 -15.38
CA LEU A 399 21.77 16.20 -15.02
C LEU A 399 20.96 15.30 -14.07
N GLY A 400 20.90 14.02 -14.39
CA GLY A 400 20.35 12.97 -13.52
C GLY A 400 21.35 11.85 -13.23
N TYR A 401 21.12 11.07 -12.19
CA TYR A 401 21.92 9.87 -11.90
C TYR A 401 21.98 8.90 -13.09
N ARG A 402 20.89 8.82 -13.88
CA ARG A 402 20.83 8.02 -15.10
C ARG A 402 21.96 8.36 -16.07
N ASP A 403 22.27 9.62 -16.27
CA ASP A 403 23.27 10.06 -17.24
C ASP A 403 24.67 9.63 -16.79
N ILE A 404 24.95 9.74 -15.49
CA ILE A 404 26.22 9.35 -14.88
C ILE A 404 26.38 7.82 -14.97
N ILE A 405 25.38 7.06 -14.54
CA ILE A 405 25.42 5.58 -14.56
C ILE A 405 25.52 5.04 -15.97
N SER A 406 24.74 5.59 -16.90
CA SER A 406 24.80 5.18 -18.32
C SER A 406 26.17 5.44 -18.92
N THR A 407 26.73 6.62 -18.70
CA THR A 407 28.08 6.99 -19.19
C THR A 407 29.15 6.07 -18.60
N ALA A 408 29.14 5.86 -17.28
CA ALA A 408 30.11 5.00 -16.61
C ALA A 408 30.01 3.53 -17.08
N ARG A 409 28.76 3.04 -17.28
CA ARG A 409 28.53 1.68 -17.82
C ARG A 409 29.08 1.53 -19.23
N GLN A 410 28.81 2.49 -20.13
CA GLN A 410 29.31 2.48 -21.50
C GLN A 410 30.85 2.53 -21.55
N ILE A 411 31.49 3.30 -20.64
CA ILE A 411 32.96 3.34 -20.51
C ILE A 411 33.48 1.96 -20.07
N ASN A 412 32.88 1.34 -19.05
CA ASN A 412 33.27 -0.02 -18.61
C ASN A 412 33.12 -1.06 -19.75
N MET A 413 32.02 -1.01 -20.49
CA MET A 413 31.82 -1.89 -21.64
C MET A 413 32.90 -1.68 -22.71
N ARG A 414 33.25 -0.42 -23.01
CA ARG A 414 34.28 -0.11 -24.00
C ARG A 414 35.66 -0.60 -23.57
N ILE A 415 36.02 -0.44 -22.29
CA ILE A 415 37.24 -0.99 -21.71
C ILE A 415 37.32 -2.51 -21.95
N SER A 416 36.25 -3.22 -21.62
CA SER A 416 36.14 -4.67 -21.79
C SER A 416 36.23 -5.12 -23.26
N GLN A 417 35.47 -4.46 -24.16
CA GLN A 417 35.43 -4.79 -25.59
C GLN A 417 36.80 -4.61 -26.31
N GLN A 418 37.57 -3.63 -25.88
CA GLN A 418 38.90 -3.36 -26.46
C GLN A 418 40.03 -4.15 -25.78
N GLY A 419 39.70 -5.01 -24.81
CA GLY A 419 40.69 -5.81 -24.11
C GLY A 419 41.61 -5.01 -23.16
N TYR A 420 41.22 -3.78 -22.79
CA TYR A 420 41.96 -3.03 -21.77
C TYR A 420 41.76 -3.70 -20.40
N SER A 421 42.82 -3.70 -19.59
CA SER A 421 42.70 -4.20 -18.20
C SER A 421 41.69 -3.37 -17.41
N PRO A 422 40.91 -3.97 -16.46
CA PRO A 422 39.97 -3.20 -15.65
C PRO A 422 40.67 -2.12 -14.81
N LEU A 423 40.18 -0.90 -14.82
CA LEU A 423 40.66 0.19 -13.96
C LEU A 423 40.02 0.04 -12.57
N LYS A 424 40.75 -0.47 -11.59
CA LYS A 424 40.25 -0.87 -10.27
C LYS A 424 39.54 0.26 -9.54
N GLU A 425 40.11 1.45 -9.47
CA GLU A 425 39.53 2.60 -8.75
C GLU A 425 38.23 3.06 -9.39
N PHE A 426 38.17 3.12 -10.73
CA PHE A 426 36.96 3.46 -11.46
C PHE A 426 35.84 2.43 -11.24
N LYS A 427 36.15 1.13 -11.29
CA LYS A 427 35.23 0.04 -11.03
C LYS A 427 34.72 0.08 -9.59
N THR A 428 35.58 0.32 -8.62
CA THR A 428 35.19 0.45 -7.20
C THR A 428 34.22 1.62 -7.02
N TRP A 429 34.55 2.81 -7.51
CA TRP A 429 33.65 3.97 -7.44
C TRP A 429 32.28 3.68 -8.10
N PHE A 430 32.28 3.07 -9.28
CA PHE A 430 31.04 2.76 -10.01
C PHE A 430 30.17 1.75 -9.25
N ASN A 431 30.78 0.70 -8.67
CA ASN A 431 30.06 -0.28 -7.87
C ASN A 431 29.47 0.34 -6.61
N THR A 432 30.26 1.14 -5.86
CA THR A 432 29.79 1.85 -4.67
C THR A 432 28.59 2.76 -5.00
N LEU A 433 28.67 3.53 -6.09
CA LEU A 433 27.57 4.38 -6.52
C LEU A 433 26.30 3.58 -6.86
N ASN A 434 26.46 2.42 -7.54
CA ASN A 434 25.31 1.54 -7.84
C ASN A 434 24.71 0.94 -6.56
N GLU A 435 25.55 0.51 -5.62
CA GLU A 435 25.09 -0.02 -4.33
C GLU A 435 24.32 1.02 -3.53
N GLU A 436 24.84 2.25 -3.41
CA GLU A 436 24.17 3.37 -2.75
C GLU A 436 22.81 3.71 -3.39
N LEU A 437 22.73 3.70 -4.72
CA LEU A 437 21.48 3.98 -5.44
C LEU A 437 20.49 2.81 -5.32
N ASN A 438 20.97 1.57 -5.40
CA ASN A 438 20.12 0.39 -5.22
C ASN A 438 19.52 0.33 -3.82
N GLU A 439 20.27 0.67 -2.78
CA GLU A 439 19.76 0.78 -1.42
C GLU A 439 18.62 1.80 -1.33
N LYS A 440 18.77 2.95 -1.99
CA LYS A 440 17.76 4.02 -1.98
C LYS A 440 16.52 3.69 -2.82
N ILE A 441 16.66 2.94 -3.92
CA ILE A 441 15.60 2.77 -4.94
C ILE A 441 14.98 1.38 -4.88
N SER A 442 15.74 0.30 -4.61
CA SER A 442 15.33 -1.08 -4.86
C SER A 442 15.07 -1.92 -3.60
N THR A 443 15.33 -1.39 -2.40
CA THR A 443 15.10 -2.10 -1.13
C THR A 443 13.67 -1.95 -0.62
N GLN A 444 13.32 -2.72 0.41
CA GLN A 444 12.04 -2.61 1.14
C GLN A 444 10.80 -3.02 0.32
N LEU A 445 10.98 -3.92 -0.64
CA LEU A 445 9.82 -4.57 -1.27
C LEU A 445 9.09 -5.48 -0.28
N TYR A 446 9.86 -6.19 0.52
CA TYR A 446 9.37 -7.00 1.65
C TYR A 446 9.71 -6.30 2.97
N SER A 447 8.87 -6.47 3.99
CA SER A 447 9.10 -5.90 5.33
C SER A 447 10.01 -6.78 6.19
N VAL A 448 10.18 -8.05 5.82
CA VAL A 448 11.10 -8.99 6.46
C VAL A 448 12.20 -9.36 5.47
N GLU A 449 13.43 -9.08 5.82
CA GLU A 449 14.60 -9.34 4.97
C GLU A 449 14.89 -10.85 4.85
N LYS A 450 15.52 -11.26 3.73
CA LYS A 450 15.91 -12.66 3.44
C LYS A 450 16.71 -13.29 4.59
N GLU A 451 17.66 -12.56 5.13
CA GLU A 451 18.55 -13.00 6.20
C GLU A 451 17.80 -13.35 7.48
N ALA A 452 16.77 -12.55 7.80
CA ALA A 452 15.91 -12.80 8.97
C ALA A 452 15.07 -14.09 8.78
N LEU A 453 14.58 -14.34 7.56
CA LEU A 453 13.85 -15.57 7.23
C LEU A 453 14.77 -16.81 7.31
N LEU A 454 15.99 -16.71 6.81
CA LEU A 454 16.98 -17.81 6.88
C LEU A 454 17.41 -18.13 8.32
N GLN A 455 17.41 -17.13 9.20
CA GLN A 455 17.75 -17.29 10.61
C GLN A 455 16.56 -17.69 11.49
N PHE A 456 15.37 -17.75 10.93
CA PHE A 456 14.14 -18.09 11.67
C PHE A 456 14.23 -19.51 12.23
N LYS A 457 14.14 -19.62 13.57
CA LYS A 457 14.19 -20.90 14.28
C LYS A 457 12.83 -21.56 14.29
N ALA A 458 12.66 -22.60 13.48
CA ALA A 458 11.45 -23.39 13.44
C ALA A 458 11.28 -24.21 14.73
N ILE A 459 10.03 -24.30 15.17
CA ILE A 459 9.60 -25.22 16.23
C ILE A 459 8.85 -26.35 15.53
N PRO A 460 9.30 -27.60 15.57
CA PRO A 460 8.62 -28.70 14.88
C PRO A 460 7.28 -29.02 15.54
N PRO A 461 6.31 -29.60 14.80
CA PRO A 461 5.12 -30.18 15.38
C PRO A 461 5.51 -31.35 16.26
N HIS A 462 4.93 -31.44 17.46
CA HIS A 462 5.18 -32.53 18.40
C HIS A 462 4.00 -33.51 18.42
N PHE A 463 4.31 -34.78 18.36
CA PHE A 463 3.33 -35.87 18.42
C PHE A 463 3.71 -36.85 19.53
N ASP A 464 2.71 -37.30 20.27
CA ASP A 464 2.86 -38.29 21.32
C ASP A 464 1.64 -39.22 21.39
N ASP A 465 1.53 -40.06 22.42
CA ASP A 465 0.43 -41.03 22.61
C ASP A 465 -0.96 -40.35 22.74
N SER A 466 -1.02 -39.06 23.02
CA SER A 466 -2.26 -38.28 23.06
C SER A 466 -2.69 -37.74 21.70
N SER A 467 -1.83 -37.80 20.70
CA SER A 467 -2.10 -37.34 19.33
C SER A 467 -3.15 -38.23 18.68
N THR A 468 -4.29 -37.65 18.36
CA THR A 468 -5.41 -38.35 17.73
C THR A 468 -5.52 -38.05 16.25
N SER A 469 -5.97 -39.03 15.48
CA SER A 469 -6.26 -38.83 14.05
C SER A 469 -7.61 -38.14 13.88
N VAL A 470 -7.58 -36.90 13.39
CA VAL A 470 -8.75 -36.01 13.22
C VAL A 470 -8.87 -35.50 11.79
N ASP A 471 -10.02 -34.92 11.45
CA ASP A 471 -10.13 -34.17 10.20
C ASP A 471 -9.21 -32.95 10.24
N GLY A 472 -8.52 -32.60 9.13
CA GLY A 472 -7.60 -31.46 9.06
C GLY A 472 -8.23 -30.15 9.51
N ARG A 473 -9.53 -29.92 9.25
CA ARG A 473 -10.27 -28.73 9.73
C ARG A 473 -10.23 -28.59 11.26
N ILE A 474 -10.14 -29.66 11.99
CA ILE A 474 -10.08 -29.66 13.47
C ILE A 474 -8.72 -29.13 13.92
N ILE A 475 -7.65 -29.54 13.24
CA ILE A 475 -6.29 -29.00 13.51
C ILE A 475 -6.27 -27.48 13.31
N LEU A 476 -6.85 -26.98 12.21
CA LEU A 476 -6.93 -25.53 11.97
C LEU A 476 -7.75 -24.83 13.06
N ARG A 477 -8.95 -25.34 13.38
CA ARG A 477 -9.83 -24.77 14.40
C ARG A 477 -9.12 -24.67 15.75
N ASP A 478 -8.50 -25.75 16.19
CA ASP A 478 -7.87 -25.81 17.51
C ASP A 478 -6.57 -24.96 17.54
N ASN A 479 -5.85 -24.87 16.42
CA ASN A 479 -4.72 -23.95 16.27
C ASN A 479 -5.16 -22.47 16.33
N PHE A 480 -6.25 -22.12 15.64
CA PHE A 480 -6.81 -20.78 15.73
C PHE A 480 -7.31 -20.46 17.15
N GLU A 481 -7.92 -21.43 17.84
CA GLU A 481 -8.30 -21.25 19.24
C GLU A 481 -7.07 -20.92 20.12
N ALA A 482 -5.95 -21.61 19.92
CA ALA A 482 -4.70 -21.34 20.63
C ALA A 482 -4.14 -19.93 20.27
N LEU A 483 -4.18 -19.54 19.00
CA LEU A 483 -3.75 -18.21 18.58
C LEU A 483 -4.64 -17.10 19.15
N PHE A 484 -5.97 -17.26 19.20
CA PHE A 484 -6.88 -16.28 19.82
C PHE A 484 -6.64 -16.11 21.31
N LYS A 485 -6.24 -17.15 22.02
CA LYS A 485 -5.84 -17.09 23.44
C LYS A 485 -4.50 -16.37 23.62
N LYS A 486 -3.57 -16.57 22.70
CA LYS A 486 -2.20 -16.02 22.75
C LYS A 486 -2.12 -14.55 22.33
N TYR A 487 -2.88 -14.17 21.28
CA TYR A 487 -2.82 -12.83 20.65
C TYR A 487 -4.14 -12.09 20.81
N ASP A 488 -4.18 -11.10 21.69
CA ASP A 488 -5.33 -10.22 21.88
C ASP A 488 -5.58 -9.27 20.71
N THR A 489 -4.59 -9.07 19.84
CA THR A 489 -4.64 -8.27 18.61
C THR A 489 -5.13 -9.05 17.38
N LEU A 490 -5.38 -10.35 17.49
CA LEU A 490 -5.84 -11.19 16.37
C LEU A 490 -7.34 -10.99 16.10
N PHE A 491 -7.67 -10.65 14.85
CA PHE A 491 -9.03 -10.49 14.31
C PHE A 491 -9.16 -11.27 13.01
N VAL A 492 -10.23 -12.05 12.85
CA VAL A 492 -10.49 -12.84 11.65
C VAL A 492 -11.87 -12.45 11.10
N PHE A 493 -11.96 -12.20 9.81
CA PHE A 493 -13.22 -11.82 9.16
C PHE A 493 -13.24 -12.20 7.67
N GLY A 494 -14.43 -12.43 7.17
CA GLY A 494 -14.71 -12.83 5.79
C GLY A 494 -16.14 -13.31 5.68
N GLU A 495 -16.52 -13.78 4.50
CA GLU A 495 -17.83 -14.40 4.28
C GLU A 495 -17.93 -15.71 5.06
N ASP A 496 -19.05 -15.90 5.77
CA ASP A 496 -19.33 -17.13 6.54
C ASP A 496 -18.30 -17.50 7.62
N VAL A 497 -17.34 -16.63 7.90
CA VAL A 497 -16.23 -16.88 8.85
C VAL A 497 -16.73 -16.98 10.29
N GLY A 498 -17.74 -16.19 10.64
CA GLY A 498 -18.20 -16.03 12.02
C GLY A 498 -19.15 -17.13 12.47
N LYS A 499 -20.42 -17.04 12.08
CA LYS A 499 -21.51 -17.86 12.64
C LYS A 499 -21.32 -19.36 12.38
N ILE A 500 -20.97 -19.73 11.16
CA ILE A 500 -20.77 -21.14 10.80
C ILE A 500 -19.32 -21.60 10.89
N GLY A 501 -18.37 -20.67 11.05
CA GLY A 501 -16.94 -20.96 11.22
C GLY A 501 -16.24 -21.33 9.93
N ASP A 502 -16.53 -20.60 8.85
CA ASP A 502 -16.24 -20.78 7.43
C ASP A 502 -16.96 -21.97 6.76
N VAL A 503 -16.98 -21.99 5.43
CA VAL A 503 -17.69 -23.04 4.62
C VAL A 503 -17.11 -24.43 4.83
N ASN A 504 -15.88 -24.57 5.30
CA ASN A 504 -15.21 -25.83 5.63
C ASN A 504 -15.05 -26.07 7.13
N GLN A 505 -15.57 -25.17 7.95
CA GLN A 505 -15.63 -25.29 9.42
C GLN A 505 -14.25 -25.27 10.12
N GLY A 506 -13.26 -24.60 9.52
CA GLY A 506 -11.93 -24.40 10.13
C GLY A 506 -11.93 -23.41 11.30
N LEU A 507 -13.06 -22.70 11.55
CA LEU A 507 -13.26 -21.76 12.66
C LEU A 507 -14.54 -22.07 13.47
N GLU A 508 -15.11 -23.28 13.28
CA GLU A 508 -16.37 -23.71 13.89
C GLU A 508 -16.40 -23.48 15.42
N GLY A 509 -17.42 -22.75 15.89
CA GLY A 509 -17.65 -22.48 17.31
C GLY A 509 -16.77 -21.39 17.92
N LEU A 510 -15.75 -20.89 17.22
CA LEU A 510 -14.82 -19.90 17.77
C LEU A 510 -15.46 -18.51 17.94
N GLN A 511 -16.40 -18.10 17.09
CA GLN A 511 -17.14 -16.85 17.30
C GLN A 511 -17.89 -16.85 18.64
N SER A 512 -18.49 -17.98 19.03
CA SER A 512 -19.17 -18.09 20.32
C SER A 512 -18.22 -17.98 21.52
N LYS A 513 -16.95 -18.39 21.36
CA LYS A 513 -15.92 -18.30 22.42
C LYS A 513 -15.27 -16.93 22.53
N PHE A 514 -14.97 -16.29 21.40
CA PHE A 514 -14.16 -15.06 21.34
C PHE A 514 -14.94 -13.81 20.96
N GLY A 515 -16.20 -13.95 20.58
CA GLY A 515 -17.11 -12.85 20.26
C GLY A 515 -17.11 -12.43 18.79
N LYS A 516 -18.22 -11.78 18.38
CA LYS A 516 -18.45 -11.31 17.00
C LYS A 516 -17.49 -10.22 16.56
N LEU A 517 -16.90 -9.49 17.51
CA LEU A 517 -15.95 -8.43 17.17
C LEU A 517 -14.63 -9.01 16.65
N ARG A 518 -14.15 -10.10 17.28
CA ARG A 518 -12.89 -10.74 16.92
C ARG A 518 -12.99 -11.72 15.77
N ILE A 519 -14.18 -12.34 15.58
CA ILE A 519 -14.45 -13.29 14.49
C ILE A 519 -15.77 -12.86 13.85
N ALA A 520 -15.69 -12.25 12.68
CA ALA A 520 -16.80 -11.53 12.08
C ALA A 520 -17.17 -12.04 10.69
N ASP A 521 -18.48 -12.16 10.47
CA ASP A 521 -19.02 -12.32 9.11
C ASP A 521 -18.98 -10.97 8.38
N THR A 522 -18.74 -11.01 7.08
CA THR A 522 -18.86 -9.87 6.16
C THR A 522 -19.91 -10.17 5.08
N GLY A 523 -20.32 -9.15 4.36
CA GLY A 523 -20.99 -9.35 3.06
C GLY A 523 -19.99 -9.79 1.99
N ILE A 524 -20.49 -10.15 0.81
CA ILE A 524 -19.68 -10.44 -0.40
C ILE A 524 -19.09 -9.12 -0.90
N ARG A 525 -17.81 -8.90 -0.63
CA ARG A 525 -17.12 -7.64 -0.90
C ARG A 525 -15.59 -7.79 -0.78
N GLU A 526 -15.01 -8.65 -1.58
CA GLU A 526 -13.62 -9.09 -1.46
C GLU A 526 -12.62 -7.94 -1.46
N THR A 527 -12.84 -6.91 -2.28
CA THR A 527 -11.97 -5.73 -2.34
C THR A 527 -11.92 -5.00 -0.99
N THR A 528 -13.06 -4.76 -0.36
CA THR A 528 -13.08 -4.09 0.95
C THR A 528 -12.71 -5.02 2.11
N ILE A 529 -12.87 -6.32 1.99
CA ILE A 529 -12.34 -7.29 2.97
C ILE A 529 -10.82 -7.13 3.06
N ILE A 530 -10.12 -7.08 1.93
CA ILE A 530 -8.67 -6.87 1.92
C ILE A 530 -8.30 -5.47 2.43
N GLY A 531 -8.95 -4.43 1.93
CA GLY A 531 -8.69 -3.05 2.39
C GLY A 531 -8.96 -2.87 3.88
N GLN A 532 -10.02 -3.48 4.41
CA GLN A 532 -10.33 -3.55 5.84
C GLN A 532 -9.16 -4.14 6.63
N GLY A 533 -8.57 -5.24 6.15
CA GLY A 533 -7.37 -5.83 6.74
C GLY A 533 -6.16 -4.89 6.71
N ILE A 534 -5.93 -4.18 5.59
CA ILE A 534 -4.84 -3.19 5.48
C ILE A 534 -5.01 -2.10 6.55
N GLY A 535 -6.21 -1.52 6.67
CA GLY A 535 -6.49 -0.47 7.63
C GLY A 535 -6.33 -0.91 9.09
N LEU A 536 -6.80 -2.11 9.44
CA LEU A 536 -6.61 -2.70 10.77
C LEU A 536 -5.13 -2.91 11.11
N ALA A 537 -4.34 -3.42 10.16
CA ALA A 537 -2.91 -3.65 10.34
C ALA A 537 -2.14 -2.34 10.57
N LEU A 538 -2.47 -1.26 9.85
CA LEU A 538 -1.90 0.07 10.06
C LEU A 538 -2.21 0.67 11.44
N ARG A 539 -3.25 0.17 12.11
CA ARG A 539 -3.67 0.57 13.45
C ARG A 539 -3.19 -0.40 14.55
N GLY A 540 -2.17 -1.25 14.26
CA GLY A 540 -1.54 -2.13 15.25
C GLY A 540 -2.28 -3.44 15.54
N LEU A 541 -3.32 -3.78 14.78
CA LEU A 541 -4.02 -5.05 14.89
C LEU A 541 -3.40 -6.12 13.97
N ARG A 542 -3.71 -7.38 14.21
CA ARG A 542 -3.22 -8.53 13.43
C ARG A 542 -4.40 -9.19 12.70
N PRO A 543 -4.79 -8.66 11.55
CA PRO A 543 -5.94 -9.19 10.80
C PRO A 543 -5.59 -10.45 10.00
N ILE A 544 -6.55 -11.39 9.98
CA ILE A 544 -6.66 -12.44 8.97
C ILE A 544 -7.94 -12.16 8.18
N ALA A 545 -7.79 -11.82 6.91
CA ALA A 545 -8.89 -11.59 5.99
C ALA A 545 -9.12 -12.84 5.14
N GLU A 546 -10.33 -13.38 5.15
CA GLU A 546 -10.65 -14.55 4.36
C GLU A 546 -11.33 -14.16 3.04
N ILE A 547 -10.76 -14.65 1.95
CA ILE A 547 -11.39 -14.74 0.63
C ILE A 547 -11.82 -16.19 0.45
N GLN A 548 -13.12 -16.40 0.26
CA GLN A 548 -13.73 -17.73 0.43
C GLN A 548 -13.12 -18.81 -0.46
N TYR A 549 -12.78 -18.49 -1.72
CA TYR A 549 -12.10 -19.39 -2.65
C TYR A 549 -11.00 -18.64 -3.44
N LEU A 550 -9.98 -19.37 -3.88
CA LEU A 550 -8.81 -18.81 -4.55
C LEU A 550 -9.14 -18.07 -5.85
N ASP A 551 -10.09 -18.55 -6.63
CA ASP A 551 -10.52 -17.90 -7.86
C ASP A 551 -11.24 -16.57 -7.61
N TYR A 552 -11.83 -16.35 -6.45
CA TYR A 552 -12.42 -15.06 -6.05
C TYR A 552 -11.40 -14.00 -5.67
N ILE A 553 -10.13 -14.37 -5.48
CA ILE A 553 -9.05 -13.38 -5.25
C ILE A 553 -8.92 -12.38 -6.40
N LEU A 554 -9.42 -12.75 -7.61
CA LEU A 554 -9.45 -11.86 -8.76
C LEU A 554 -10.28 -10.60 -8.54
N TYR A 555 -11.33 -10.63 -7.70
CA TYR A 555 -12.13 -9.45 -7.35
C TYR A 555 -11.33 -8.42 -6.53
N CYS A 556 -10.32 -8.87 -5.79
CA CYS A 556 -9.48 -8.00 -4.95
C CYS A 556 -8.02 -7.92 -5.44
N ILE A 557 -7.69 -8.50 -6.58
CA ILE A 557 -6.31 -8.55 -7.09
C ILE A 557 -5.71 -7.15 -7.26
N GLN A 558 -6.51 -6.16 -7.63
CA GLN A 558 -6.05 -4.79 -7.77
C GLN A 558 -5.59 -4.20 -6.43
N ILE A 559 -6.38 -4.34 -5.37
CA ILE A 559 -6.00 -3.83 -4.04
C ILE A 559 -4.82 -4.62 -3.45
N LEU A 560 -4.75 -5.90 -3.71
CA LEU A 560 -3.59 -6.71 -3.33
C LEU A 560 -2.31 -6.21 -4.03
N SER A 561 -2.38 -5.98 -5.35
CA SER A 561 -1.25 -5.54 -6.17
C SER A 561 -0.85 -4.10 -5.90
N ASP A 562 -1.82 -3.17 -5.94
CA ASP A 562 -1.54 -1.73 -5.94
C ASP A 562 -1.35 -1.16 -4.54
N ASP A 563 -2.08 -1.66 -3.54
CA ASP A 563 -2.02 -1.14 -2.17
C ASP A 563 -1.15 -2.02 -1.26
N LEU A 564 -1.56 -3.27 -1.00
CA LEU A 564 -0.90 -4.13 -0.02
C LEU A 564 0.54 -4.47 -0.42
N ALA A 565 0.74 -4.96 -1.64
CA ALA A 565 2.05 -5.40 -2.13
C ALA A 565 3.09 -4.28 -2.18
N THR A 566 2.66 -3.04 -2.45
CA THR A 566 3.56 -1.90 -2.61
C THR A 566 3.75 -1.06 -1.35
N MET A 567 2.96 -1.27 -0.29
CA MET A 567 2.92 -0.41 0.89
C MET A 567 4.31 -0.17 1.48
N ASN A 568 5.04 -1.22 1.77
CA ASN A 568 6.37 -1.11 2.36
C ASN A 568 7.36 -0.41 1.41
N TYR A 569 7.32 -0.76 0.12
CA TYR A 569 8.20 -0.18 -0.89
C TYR A 569 7.92 1.32 -1.12
N ARG A 570 6.66 1.68 -1.42
CA ARG A 570 6.31 3.05 -1.79
C ARG A 570 6.42 4.04 -0.63
N THR A 571 6.24 3.56 0.60
CA THR A 571 6.43 4.36 1.82
C THR A 571 7.87 4.32 2.35
N ARG A 572 8.76 3.62 1.65
CA ARG A 572 10.16 3.46 2.04
C ARG A 572 10.33 2.93 3.47
N GLY A 573 9.54 1.90 3.81
CA GLY A 573 9.59 1.23 5.11
C GLY A 573 8.90 1.99 6.24
N GLN A 574 8.21 3.09 5.96
CA GLN A 574 7.51 3.85 7.01
C GLN A 574 6.23 3.17 7.49
N GLN A 575 5.61 2.35 6.63
CA GLN A 575 4.38 1.64 6.95
C GLN A 575 4.46 0.16 6.56
N HIS A 576 4.08 -0.70 7.50
CA HIS A 576 4.03 -2.15 7.36
C HIS A 576 2.59 -2.62 7.57
N THR A 577 2.17 -3.58 6.78
CA THR A 577 0.80 -4.11 6.82
C THR A 577 0.82 -5.64 6.93
N PRO A 578 1.06 -6.20 8.13
CA PRO A 578 1.14 -7.64 8.35
C PRO A 578 -0.25 -8.31 8.29
N LEU A 579 -0.91 -8.21 7.15
CA LEU A 579 -2.18 -8.82 6.84
C LEU A 579 -1.96 -10.26 6.35
N ILE A 580 -2.67 -11.21 6.93
CA ILE A 580 -2.74 -12.58 6.43
C ILE A 580 -4.02 -12.73 5.62
N ILE A 581 -3.89 -13.12 4.36
CA ILE A 581 -5.01 -13.48 3.50
C ILE A 581 -5.16 -14.99 3.53
N ARG A 582 -6.28 -15.46 4.03
CA ARG A 582 -6.64 -16.87 4.07
C ARG A 582 -7.55 -17.18 2.88
N THR A 583 -7.21 -18.20 2.11
CA THR A 583 -8.07 -18.69 1.02
C THR A 583 -7.85 -20.19 0.83
N ARG A 584 -8.66 -20.82 0.00
CA ARG A 584 -8.56 -22.25 -0.33
C ARG A 584 -8.75 -22.49 -1.82
N GLY A 585 -8.06 -23.48 -2.36
CA GLY A 585 -8.11 -23.77 -3.79
C GLY A 585 -6.82 -24.39 -4.31
N HIS A 586 -6.37 -23.88 -5.44
CA HIS A 586 -5.25 -24.40 -6.23
C HIS A 586 -5.54 -25.83 -6.72
N ARG A 587 -6.59 -25.93 -7.56
CA ARG A 587 -7.01 -27.17 -8.15
C ARG A 587 -7.83 -26.92 -9.41
N LEU A 588 -7.63 -27.72 -10.46
CA LEU A 588 -8.36 -27.60 -11.73
C LEU A 588 -9.47 -28.66 -11.84
N GLU A 589 -10.39 -28.70 -10.89
CA GLU A 589 -11.53 -29.64 -10.92
C GLU A 589 -12.77 -29.12 -11.66
N GLY A 590 -12.84 -27.85 -11.87
CA GLY A 590 -13.98 -27.18 -12.49
C GLY A 590 -13.65 -25.74 -12.85
N ILE A 591 -14.67 -24.99 -13.30
CA ILE A 591 -14.50 -23.60 -13.69
C ILE A 591 -14.55 -22.69 -12.47
N TRP A 592 -15.41 -23.02 -11.49
CA TRP A 592 -15.68 -22.19 -10.32
C TRP A 592 -15.36 -22.93 -9.01
N HIS A 593 -14.97 -22.20 -7.96
CA HIS A 593 -14.63 -22.67 -6.61
C HIS A 593 -13.40 -23.57 -6.50
N SER A 594 -12.73 -23.83 -7.58
CA SER A 594 -11.53 -24.70 -7.62
C SER A 594 -10.47 -24.20 -8.59
N GLY A 595 -10.70 -23.05 -9.21
CA GLY A 595 -9.75 -22.43 -10.14
C GLY A 595 -8.44 -22.03 -9.47
N SER A 596 -7.39 -21.86 -10.28
CA SER A 596 -6.08 -21.41 -9.81
C SER A 596 -5.56 -20.26 -10.65
N PRO A 597 -5.64 -19.00 -10.16
CA PRO A 597 -4.95 -17.86 -10.76
C PRO A 597 -3.49 -17.75 -10.33
N MET A 598 -2.84 -18.85 -9.91
CA MET A 598 -1.52 -18.85 -9.25
C MET A 598 -0.45 -18.14 -10.07
N GLY A 599 -0.35 -18.41 -11.37
CA GLY A 599 0.60 -17.73 -12.25
C GLY A 599 0.41 -16.21 -12.28
N GLY A 600 -0.85 -15.74 -12.30
CA GLY A 600 -1.18 -14.31 -12.19
C GLY A 600 -0.77 -13.72 -10.83
N MET A 601 -1.06 -14.42 -9.74
CA MET A 601 -0.72 -13.98 -8.39
C MET A 601 0.78 -13.81 -8.21
N ILE A 602 1.59 -14.77 -8.63
CA ILE A 602 3.05 -14.73 -8.51
C ILE A 602 3.61 -13.46 -9.17
N HIS A 603 3.09 -13.06 -10.33
CA HIS A 603 3.58 -11.91 -11.05
C HIS A 603 3.03 -10.56 -10.55
N LEU A 604 1.81 -10.53 -10.04
CA LEU A 604 1.16 -9.30 -9.60
C LEU A 604 1.40 -8.96 -8.12
N LEU A 605 1.59 -9.97 -7.24
CA LEU A 605 1.65 -9.77 -5.79
C LEU A 605 3.09 -9.68 -5.25
N ARG A 606 3.99 -9.04 -5.99
CA ARG A 606 5.36 -8.81 -5.50
C ARG A 606 5.34 -7.91 -4.25
N GLY A 607 5.90 -8.37 -3.15
CA GLY A 607 5.83 -7.75 -1.82
C GLY A 607 4.91 -8.51 -0.85
N ILE A 608 4.20 -9.54 -1.32
CA ILE A 608 3.36 -10.42 -0.52
C ILE A 608 3.93 -11.85 -0.62
N HIS A 609 3.99 -12.58 0.49
CA HIS A 609 4.36 -13.99 0.47
C HIS A 609 3.20 -14.85 -0.04
N ILE A 610 3.50 -15.94 -0.74
CA ILE A 610 2.51 -16.91 -1.24
C ILE A 610 2.90 -18.29 -0.72
N LEU A 611 2.09 -18.82 0.19
CA LEU A 611 2.32 -20.07 0.92
C LEU A 611 1.24 -21.06 0.51
N VAL A 612 1.64 -22.29 0.13
CA VAL A 612 0.71 -23.31 -0.36
C VAL A 612 0.93 -24.62 0.41
N PRO A 613 0.35 -24.75 1.60
CA PRO A 613 0.52 -25.92 2.45
C PRO A 613 -0.08 -27.19 1.81
N ARG A 614 0.62 -28.33 1.93
CA ARG A 614 0.16 -29.62 1.44
C ARG A 614 -0.94 -30.24 2.29
N ASN A 615 -1.02 -29.85 3.57
CA ASN A 615 -1.99 -30.35 4.54
C ASN A 615 -2.33 -29.30 5.60
N MET A 616 -3.26 -29.58 6.51
CA MET A 616 -3.73 -28.60 7.50
C MET A 616 -2.77 -28.42 8.68
N THR A 617 -1.96 -29.41 9.01
CA THR A 617 -0.86 -29.27 9.97
C THR A 617 0.14 -28.25 9.46
N GLN A 618 0.57 -28.32 8.20
CA GLN A 618 1.47 -27.35 7.61
C GLN A 618 0.83 -25.95 7.53
N ALA A 619 -0.46 -25.85 7.17
CA ALA A 619 -1.19 -24.60 7.19
C ALA A 619 -1.21 -23.93 8.58
N ALA A 620 -1.49 -24.70 9.63
CA ALA A 620 -1.46 -24.24 11.01
C ALA A 620 -0.07 -23.70 11.39
N GLY A 621 1.00 -24.40 11.01
CA GLY A 621 2.38 -23.94 11.23
C GLY A 621 2.71 -22.63 10.50
N PHE A 622 2.20 -22.41 9.28
CA PHE A 622 2.35 -21.14 8.58
C PHE A 622 1.63 -20.00 9.29
N TYR A 623 0.40 -20.20 9.78
CA TYR A 623 -0.27 -19.16 10.58
C TYR A 623 0.53 -18.80 11.84
N ASN A 624 1.08 -19.80 12.53
CA ASN A 624 1.91 -19.58 13.72
C ASN A 624 3.19 -18.78 13.38
N THR A 625 3.83 -19.06 12.24
CA THR A 625 4.99 -18.32 11.74
C THR A 625 4.60 -16.88 11.39
N LEU A 626 3.54 -16.70 10.60
CA LEU A 626 3.10 -15.38 10.15
C LEU A 626 2.68 -14.47 11.31
N MET A 627 2.14 -15.02 12.39
CA MET A 627 1.83 -14.25 13.60
C MET A 627 3.06 -13.69 14.31
N GLN A 628 4.26 -14.22 14.03
CA GLN A 628 5.54 -13.75 14.56
C GLN A 628 6.27 -12.80 13.60
N LEU A 629 5.84 -12.71 12.34
CA LEU A 629 6.45 -11.88 11.31
C LEU A 629 5.55 -10.69 10.95
N GLU A 630 6.15 -9.61 10.49
CA GLU A 630 5.42 -8.40 10.04
C GLU A 630 5.34 -8.31 8.52
N GLN A 631 5.09 -9.42 7.86
CA GLN A 631 5.03 -9.53 6.41
C GLN A 631 3.61 -9.92 5.96
N PRO A 632 3.02 -9.24 4.95
CA PRO A 632 1.77 -9.70 4.37
C PRO A 632 1.97 -11.02 3.62
N ALA A 633 0.97 -11.91 3.73
CA ALA A 633 1.02 -13.22 3.08
C ALA A 633 -0.35 -13.71 2.65
N VAL A 634 -0.40 -14.48 1.56
CA VAL A 634 -1.53 -15.32 1.17
C VAL A 634 -1.23 -16.75 1.56
N VAL A 635 -2.13 -17.39 2.29
CA VAL A 635 -2.09 -18.83 2.61
C VAL A 635 -3.19 -19.51 1.80
N VAL A 636 -2.79 -20.35 0.85
CA VAL A 636 -3.70 -21.10 -0.03
C VAL A 636 -3.88 -22.50 0.54
N GLU A 637 -4.91 -22.69 1.36
CA GLU A 637 -5.20 -23.98 2.00
C GLU A 637 -5.69 -25.01 0.97
N SER A 638 -5.26 -26.27 1.14
CA SER A 638 -5.70 -27.38 0.28
C SER A 638 -7.20 -27.63 0.44
N LEU A 639 -8.00 -27.39 -0.60
CA LEU A 639 -9.46 -27.50 -0.56
C LEU A 639 -9.93 -28.89 -0.06
N ASN A 640 -9.27 -29.96 -0.50
CA ASN A 640 -9.61 -31.32 -0.07
C ASN A 640 -9.00 -31.71 1.28
N GLY A 641 -8.04 -30.93 1.79
CA GLY A 641 -7.33 -31.20 3.05
C GLY A 641 -8.23 -31.17 4.29
N TYR A 642 -9.30 -30.38 4.26
CA TYR A 642 -10.17 -30.20 5.44
C TYR A 642 -10.80 -31.48 5.98
N ARG A 643 -11.07 -32.48 5.13
CA ARG A 643 -11.69 -33.76 5.51
C ARG A 643 -10.72 -34.93 5.52
N LEU A 644 -9.47 -34.69 5.13
CA LEU A 644 -8.43 -35.72 5.25
C LEU A 644 -8.02 -35.88 6.72
N LYS A 645 -7.69 -37.13 7.08
CA LYS A 645 -7.24 -37.45 8.43
C LYS A 645 -5.76 -37.13 8.59
N GLU A 646 -5.46 -36.39 9.62
CA GLU A 646 -4.09 -36.05 10.06
C GLU A 646 -3.97 -36.28 11.57
N ASN A 647 -2.78 -36.65 12.05
CA ASN A 647 -2.52 -36.67 13.48
C ASN A 647 -2.41 -35.24 14.00
N SER A 648 -3.16 -34.95 15.07
CA SER A 648 -3.15 -33.61 15.67
C SER A 648 -1.87 -33.40 16.47
N PRO A 649 -1.07 -32.34 16.19
CA PRO A 649 0.07 -31.98 17.03
C PRO A 649 -0.39 -31.57 18.44
N THR A 650 0.41 -31.86 19.45
CA THR A 650 0.12 -31.49 20.85
C THR A 650 0.52 -30.06 21.19
N ASN A 651 1.36 -29.40 20.37
CA ASN A 651 1.84 -28.04 20.53
C ASN A 651 1.17 -27.04 19.55
N LEU A 652 -0.15 -27.15 19.39
CA LEU A 652 -0.96 -26.21 18.59
C LEU A 652 -0.76 -24.77 19.05
N GLY A 653 -0.65 -23.81 18.10
CA GLY A 653 -0.36 -22.40 18.36
C GLY A 653 1.11 -22.09 18.63
N GLU A 654 2.01 -23.10 18.68
CA GLU A 654 3.43 -22.93 19.00
C GLU A 654 4.36 -23.38 17.87
N PHE A 655 4.11 -24.57 17.26
CA PHE A 655 4.98 -25.05 16.18
C PHE A 655 4.91 -24.13 14.95
N THR A 656 6.03 -24.08 14.20
CA THR A 656 6.19 -23.12 13.09
C THR A 656 6.81 -23.78 11.87
N ILE A 657 6.41 -23.31 10.69
CA ILE A 657 7.02 -23.71 9.41
C ILE A 657 7.82 -22.52 8.88
N PRO A 658 9.12 -22.66 8.61
CA PRO A 658 9.94 -21.58 8.08
C PRO A 658 9.53 -21.22 6.64
N LEU A 659 9.55 -19.92 6.31
CA LEU A 659 9.22 -19.46 4.97
C LEU A 659 10.43 -19.55 4.04
N GLY A 660 10.20 -19.98 2.79
CA GLY A 660 11.26 -20.09 1.79
C GLY A 660 12.24 -21.25 2.04
N LYS A 661 11.84 -22.23 2.84
CA LYS A 661 12.55 -23.46 3.04
C LYS A 661 11.78 -24.60 2.40
N VAL A 662 12.47 -25.50 1.69
CA VAL A 662 11.88 -26.69 1.09
C VAL A 662 11.95 -27.87 2.04
N GLU A 663 11.15 -28.90 1.80
CA GLU A 663 11.15 -30.16 2.56
C GLU A 663 11.32 -31.35 1.62
N CYS A 664 12.32 -32.19 1.87
CA CYS A 664 12.48 -33.47 1.17
C CYS A 664 11.54 -34.49 1.83
N LEU A 665 10.47 -34.87 1.13
CA LEU A 665 9.48 -35.85 1.62
C LEU A 665 9.94 -37.29 1.39
N LYS A 666 10.75 -37.49 0.35
CA LYS A 666 11.30 -38.79 -0.01
C LYS A 666 12.65 -38.61 -0.66
N GLU A 667 13.66 -39.28 -0.15
CA GLU A 667 14.99 -39.36 -0.77
C GLU A 667 14.96 -40.21 -2.03
N GLY A 668 15.77 -39.81 -3.04
CA GLY A 668 15.91 -40.53 -4.30
C GLY A 668 17.20 -40.19 -5.02
N THR A 669 17.50 -40.96 -6.10
CA THR A 669 18.78 -40.85 -6.83
C THR A 669 18.62 -40.67 -8.36
N ASP A 670 17.46 -40.93 -8.92
CA ASP A 670 17.30 -41.00 -10.38
C ASP A 670 16.58 -39.78 -10.97
N LEU A 671 15.69 -39.15 -10.20
CA LEU A 671 14.89 -38.00 -10.64
C LEU A 671 14.48 -37.16 -9.42
N THR A 672 14.65 -35.85 -9.49
CA THR A 672 14.04 -34.91 -8.57
C THR A 672 12.67 -34.47 -9.09
N VAL A 673 11.63 -34.72 -8.31
CA VAL A 673 10.27 -34.24 -8.59
C VAL A 673 9.93 -33.14 -7.61
N ILE A 674 9.59 -31.94 -8.12
CA ILE A 674 9.25 -30.75 -7.34
C ILE A 674 7.76 -30.51 -7.47
N SER A 675 7.09 -30.28 -6.35
CA SER A 675 5.68 -29.90 -6.31
C SER A 675 5.35 -29.15 -5.03
N TYR A 676 4.09 -28.77 -4.85
CA TYR A 676 3.58 -28.07 -3.68
C TYR A 676 2.07 -28.32 -3.50
N GLY A 677 1.54 -27.99 -2.32
CA GLY A 677 0.12 -28.07 -2.02
C GLY A 677 -0.45 -29.48 -2.14
N SER A 678 -1.70 -29.60 -2.58
CA SER A 678 -2.44 -30.87 -2.67
C SER A 678 -1.85 -31.87 -3.67
N THR A 679 -1.14 -31.39 -4.69
CA THR A 679 -0.54 -32.18 -5.76
C THR A 679 0.53 -33.16 -5.22
N LEU A 680 1.19 -32.81 -4.13
CA LEU A 680 2.23 -33.65 -3.51
C LEU A 680 1.76 -35.05 -3.15
N ARG A 681 0.52 -35.20 -2.70
CA ARG A 681 -0.03 -36.54 -2.40
C ARG A 681 -0.06 -37.46 -3.62
N ILE A 682 -0.36 -36.88 -4.80
CA ILE A 682 -0.36 -37.61 -6.07
C ILE A 682 1.07 -37.95 -6.47
N VAL A 683 1.99 -37.00 -6.28
CA VAL A 683 3.42 -37.22 -6.57
C VAL A 683 4.02 -38.30 -5.69
N GLU A 684 3.74 -38.32 -4.39
CA GLU A 684 4.20 -39.35 -3.46
C GLU A 684 3.66 -40.75 -3.87
N ALA A 685 2.36 -40.85 -4.16
CA ALA A 685 1.76 -42.11 -4.61
C ALA A 685 2.35 -42.60 -5.94
N ALA A 686 2.63 -41.66 -6.88
CA ALA A 686 3.32 -42.00 -8.13
C ALA A 686 4.75 -42.47 -7.86
N ALA A 687 5.51 -41.79 -7.01
CA ALA A 687 6.88 -42.12 -6.65
C ALA A 687 6.97 -43.51 -5.97
N GLU A 688 5.98 -43.87 -5.14
CA GLU A 688 5.85 -45.24 -4.57
C GLU A 688 5.58 -46.28 -5.65
N SER A 689 4.75 -45.96 -6.63
CA SER A 689 4.38 -46.89 -7.72
C SER A 689 5.55 -47.18 -8.64
N ILE A 690 6.33 -46.17 -9.03
CA ILE A 690 7.48 -46.36 -9.93
C ILE A 690 8.72 -46.92 -9.21
N ALA A 691 8.81 -46.79 -7.89
CA ALA A 691 9.84 -47.47 -7.10
C ALA A 691 9.77 -49.00 -7.24
N LYS A 692 8.57 -49.58 -7.51
CA LYS A 692 8.38 -51.00 -7.76
C LYS A 692 9.05 -51.51 -9.04
N VAL A 693 9.37 -50.60 -9.98
CA VAL A 693 10.10 -50.95 -11.22
C VAL A 693 11.56 -50.45 -11.15
N GLY A 694 12.05 -50.09 -9.96
CA GLY A 694 13.45 -49.80 -9.69
C GLY A 694 13.87 -48.35 -9.94
N ILE A 695 12.92 -47.41 -10.08
CA ILE A 695 13.21 -45.97 -10.26
C ILE A 695 13.10 -45.26 -8.92
N SER A 696 14.18 -44.59 -8.51
CA SER A 696 14.32 -43.92 -7.22
C SER A 696 14.07 -42.41 -7.39
N VAL A 697 12.88 -41.96 -6.96
CA VAL A 697 12.45 -40.53 -7.08
C VAL A 697 12.66 -39.81 -5.77
N GLU A 698 13.34 -38.64 -5.85
CA GLU A 698 13.38 -37.65 -4.79
C GLU A 698 12.18 -36.71 -4.93
N VAL A 699 11.40 -36.56 -3.84
CA VAL A 699 10.21 -35.71 -3.83
C VAL A 699 10.47 -34.50 -2.93
N ILE A 700 10.39 -33.30 -3.54
CA ILE A 700 10.59 -32.01 -2.86
C ILE A 700 9.28 -31.24 -2.79
N ASP A 701 8.88 -30.89 -1.55
CA ASP A 701 7.84 -29.92 -1.27
C ASP A 701 8.46 -28.53 -1.15
N ILE A 702 8.09 -27.60 -2.05
CA ILE A 702 8.59 -26.22 -1.98
C ILE A 702 7.87 -25.37 -0.94
N GLN A 703 6.73 -25.79 -0.41
CA GLN A 703 5.98 -25.19 0.69
C GLN A 703 5.52 -23.73 0.42
N SER A 704 6.39 -22.91 -0.15
CA SER A 704 6.12 -21.51 -0.50
C SER A 704 6.63 -21.18 -1.90
N LEU A 705 5.80 -20.45 -2.67
CA LEU A 705 6.19 -19.93 -3.99
C LEU A 705 6.95 -18.59 -3.85
N ILE A 706 6.52 -17.76 -2.91
CA ILE A 706 7.19 -16.52 -2.52
C ILE A 706 7.23 -16.47 -0.99
N PRO A 707 8.44 -16.49 -0.38
CA PRO A 707 9.76 -16.66 -0.99
C PRO A 707 9.99 -18.09 -1.47
N PHE A 708 10.81 -18.24 -2.53
CA PHE A 708 11.14 -19.52 -3.11
C PHE A 708 12.54 -19.94 -2.65
N ASP A 709 12.68 -21.14 -2.11
CA ASP A 709 13.95 -21.85 -1.78
C ASP A 709 15.14 -20.94 -1.47
N LEU A 710 15.03 -20.16 -0.38
CA LEU A 710 16.04 -19.15 0.00
C LEU A 710 17.41 -19.75 0.29
N GLY A 711 17.45 -21.02 0.68
CA GLY A 711 18.65 -21.80 1.00
C GLY A 711 19.28 -22.48 -0.21
N GLU A 712 18.65 -22.41 -1.40
CA GLU A 712 19.08 -23.07 -2.63
C GLU A 712 19.23 -24.61 -2.43
N GLU A 713 18.37 -25.21 -1.59
CA GLU A 713 18.44 -26.63 -1.22
C GLU A 713 18.07 -27.55 -2.38
N ILE A 714 17.22 -27.07 -3.33
CA ILE A 714 16.82 -27.84 -4.52
C ILE A 714 18.04 -28.08 -5.43
N GLN A 715 18.98 -27.14 -5.51
CA GLN A 715 20.21 -27.30 -6.29
C GLN A 715 20.99 -28.56 -5.85
N ASN A 716 21.06 -28.83 -4.53
CA ASN A 716 21.72 -30.02 -4.00
C ASN A 716 21.03 -31.32 -4.43
N SER A 717 19.71 -31.34 -4.45
CA SER A 717 18.93 -32.47 -4.94
C SER A 717 19.21 -32.74 -6.43
N ILE A 718 19.18 -31.69 -7.25
CA ILE A 718 19.44 -31.79 -8.70
C ILE A 718 20.88 -32.22 -8.99
N ALA A 719 21.85 -31.75 -8.22
CA ALA A 719 23.26 -32.19 -8.34
C ALA A 719 23.41 -33.72 -8.11
N LYS A 720 22.53 -34.35 -7.33
CA LYS A 720 22.48 -35.78 -7.08
C LYS A 720 21.79 -36.55 -8.21
N THR A 721 20.67 -36.05 -8.72
CA THR A 721 19.80 -36.77 -9.65
C THR A 721 20.02 -36.41 -11.12
N ASN A 722 20.54 -35.23 -11.43
CA ASN A 722 20.76 -34.63 -12.73
C ASN A 722 19.53 -34.51 -13.64
N ARG A 723 18.33 -34.76 -13.08
CA ARG A 723 17.03 -34.72 -13.78
C ARG A 723 16.00 -34.05 -12.91
N ILE A 724 15.12 -33.29 -13.51
CA ILE A 724 14.05 -32.57 -12.82
C ILE A 724 12.71 -32.70 -13.53
N MET A 725 11.68 -32.89 -12.73
CA MET A 725 10.28 -32.77 -13.14
C MET A 725 9.56 -31.82 -12.17
N ILE A 726 8.80 -30.87 -12.70
CA ILE A 726 7.97 -29.96 -11.90
C ILE A 726 6.51 -30.35 -12.16
N VAL A 727 5.79 -30.72 -11.12
CA VAL A 727 4.40 -31.20 -11.19
C VAL A 727 3.47 -30.20 -10.53
N ASP A 728 2.46 -29.76 -11.26
CA ASP A 728 1.48 -28.79 -10.79
C ASP A 728 0.08 -29.09 -11.37
N GLU A 729 -0.95 -28.65 -10.69
CA GLU A 729 -2.34 -28.68 -11.15
C GLU A 729 -2.78 -27.36 -11.85
N ASP A 730 -1.87 -26.45 -12.12
CA ASP A 730 -2.15 -25.18 -12.79
C ASP A 730 -2.16 -25.34 -14.33
N VAL A 731 -2.56 -24.26 -15.02
CA VAL A 731 -2.46 -24.21 -16.48
C VAL A 731 -1.00 -24.28 -16.94
N PRO A 732 -0.72 -24.86 -18.13
CA PRO A 732 0.64 -24.86 -18.66
C PRO A 732 1.26 -23.46 -18.69
N GLY A 733 2.47 -23.33 -18.13
CA GLY A 733 3.16 -22.05 -18.03
C GLY A 733 2.74 -21.17 -16.85
N GLY A 734 1.91 -21.67 -15.94
CA GLY A 734 1.56 -21.01 -14.67
C GLY A 734 2.73 -20.95 -13.69
N ALA A 735 2.54 -21.50 -12.47
CA ALA A 735 3.57 -21.51 -11.44
C ALA A 735 4.82 -22.32 -11.86
N THR A 736 4.68 -23.36 -12.69
CA THR A 736 5.82 -24.17 -13.17
C THR A 736 6.85 -23.35 -13.91
N SER A 737 6.45 -22.38 -14.74
CA SER A 737 7.39 -21.47 -15.43
C SER A 737 8.16 -20.60 -14.47
N TYR A 738 7.53 -20.08 -13.42
CA TYR A 738 8.20 -19.32 -12.38
C TYR A 738 9.23 -20.17 -11.63
N ILE A 739 8.83 -21.37 -11.20
CA ILE A 739 9.74 -22.33 -10.51
C ILE A 739 10.95 -22.62 -11.40
N LEU A 740 10.74 -22.94 -12.68
CA LEU A 740 11.82 -23.20 -13.62
C LEU A 740 12.74 -21.99 -13.78
N GLN A 741 12.20 -20.78 -13.88
CA GLN A 741 13.00 -19.56 -13.96
C GLN A 741 13.87 -19.36 -12.71
N GLN A 742 13.32 -19.57 -11.49
CA GLN A 742 14.09 -19.49 -10.27
C GLN A 742 15.25 -20.48 -10.26
N LEU A 743 15.01 -21.71 -10.67
CA LEU A 743 16.02 -22.75 -10.71
C LEU A 743 17.10 -22.48 -11.76
N ILE A 744 16.71 -22.15 -13.00
CA ILE A 744 17.66 -21.93 -14.12
C ILE A 744 18.42 -20.63 -13.96
N GLU A 745 17.74 -19.50 -13.71
CA GLU A 745 18.35 -18.16 -13.75
C GLU A 745 18.96 -17.74 -12.40
N LYS A 746 18.35 -18.14 -11.27
CA LYS A 746 18.79 -17.71 -9.95
C LYS A 746 19.72 -18.72 -9.30
N GLN A 747 19.35 -19.99 -9.34
CA GLN A 747 20.15 -21.08 -8.74
C GLN A 747 21.13 -21.73 -9.74
N ASN A 748 21.11 -21.32 -11.03
CA ASN A 748 22.04 -21.78 -12.06
C ASN A 748 22.14 -23.31 -12.18
N ILE A 749 21.01 -24.02 -12.14
CA ILE A 749 20.99 -25.50 -12.19
C ILE A 749 21.28 -26.07 -13.58
N PHE A 750 21.21 -25.26 -14.66
CA PHE A 750 21.35 -25.74 -16.04
C PHE A 750 22.62 -26.62 -16.26
N PRO A 751 23.81 -26.28 -15.71
CA PRO A 751 25.00 -27.12 -15.85
C PRO A 751 24.90 -28.49 -15.15
N LEU A 752 23.93 -28.68 -14.26
CA LEU A 752 23.74 -29.92 -13.50
C LEU A 752 22.82 -30.90 -14.21
N LEU A 753 22.11 -30.47 -15.25
CA LEU A 753 21.11 -31.27 -15.94
C LEU A 753 21.72 -32.11 -17.07
N ASP A 754 21.34 -33.40 -17.15
CA ASP A 754 21.69 -34.29 -18.26
C ASP A 754 20.61 -34.34 -19.36
N THR A 755 19.41 -33.80 -19.08
CA THR A 755 18.30 -33.71 -20.02
C THR A 755 17.47 -32.45 -19.76
N ALA A 756 16.57 -32.09 -20.70
CA ALA A 756 15.67 -30.98 -20.53
C ALA A 756 14.72 -31.19 -19.33
N PRO A 757 14.42 -30.14 -18.56
CA PRO A 757 13.38 -30.19 -17.53
C PRO A 757 12.02 -30.61 -18.11
N VAL A 758 11.24 -31.34 -17.35
CA VAL A 758 9.85 -31.69 -17.66
C VAL A 758 8.93 -30.87 -16.75
N LEU A 759 7.92 -30.24 -17.36
CA LEU A 759 6.92 -29.43 -16.67
C LEU A 759 5.54 -30.05 -16.83
#